data_a3f80daf4467c1090e166d9015de84a6
#
_entry.id   a3f80daf4467c1090e166d9015de84a6
#
_cell.length_a   1.000
_cell.length_b   1.000
_cell.length_c   1.000
_cell.angle_alpha   90.00
_cell.angle_beta   90.00
_cell.angle_gamma   90.00
#
_symmetry.space_group_name_H-M   'P 1'
#
loop_
_entity.id
_entity.type
_entity.pdbx_description
1 polymer ?
#
loop_
_entity_poly.entity_id
_entity_poly.type
_entity_poly.pdbx_seq_one_letter_code
_entity_poly.pdbx_strand_id
1 'polypeptide(L)'
;MDIPRATYRIQFNNSFRFRDARDLVPYLAELGISHVYASPIFEARKGSPHGYDIVDPNKINPELGTQADFEALVAALKSRGIGWIQDVVPNHMAWDGDNPYLADVLEKGRRSRFADFFDIDWESGGNLRGRILAPFLGRPYAECLERGEMKILLEASGLVVRHGGLHFPVNAKSYAMVLGAVPGLPAGIAGQPGESLTDGEFALLKRELREFYEAGGPGRRLIDARLEELNGSPGHPGSFAALDAVLSSQVYRLAHWRLSAEDINYRRFFDIGELIGVRVEDVDVFRSTHALIFRLVERGLIDGLRIDHIDGLFDPTDYLGQVRQQLPDCYLIVEKILDAGEDLPAAWPVQGTTGYDFLNAVNGLFVSGKNDGPMERLYRSFTGLAGSAAQLLREKKRLVLMTLFRGELARLCRLAKRIASGTIRDRDLMGSRLLQVLAEVLVAFPVYRTYVDGGVIRDADPLYIGKALSEARSRRPDLDAEIGFIAALFDASGFDAGAGAGQARAWRGRFQQLSSPLTAKGFEDTFLYVYNRLISLNEVGGFPWRFGLSPQDFHRFCADRNGRWPHSFNATATHDSKRGEDARARLNVLSEIPGPWTRQIRCFSRLNRGRKSLLRGEPAPDRNDEYLFYQALIGAFPIEGSTPGFRERMKVYAVKALREARRRSSWIEPDLDYEGACLRFLEAILAPVEDNRFLAEFIRFQRRIGRSGMLNSLSQVLIKMTAPGVPDVYQGTELWDLSLVDPDNRRTVNFTQRSGMLAVIRAGFENDRESLVRDVLASMEDGRVKMFLIWRVLSLRRRLAGLFSGGDYLPLSPRGRRRNSVIAFARRKGPQWALTVAPRLLHAWLKDGEIPLGGQFWGDTGLAAVDGMPSIWRDAITGEELVFGSKYPMGTILQRFPVALLTAGEPAG
;
A
#
# COMPACT_ATOMS: atom_id res chain seq x y z
N MET A 1 20.91 -14.72 -11.49
CA MET A 1 19.72 -13.81 -11.28
C MET A 1 19.11 -13.47 -12.63
N ASP A 2 17.84 -13.75 -12.84
CA ASP A 2 17.07 -13.31 -14.01
C ASP A 2 16.38 -11.99 -13.70
N ILE A 3 16.74 -10.92 -14.44
CA ILE A 3 16.17 -9.59 -14.25
C ILE A 3 14.89 -9.48 -15.07
N PRO A 4 13.75 -9.16 -14.47
CA PRO A 4 12.49 -9.00 -15.20
C PRO A 4 12.59 -7.91 -16.29
N ARG A 5 12.04 -8.21 -17.48
CA ARG A 5 11.90 -7.21 -18.55
C ARG A 5 10.65 -6.35 -18.37
N ALA A 6 9.58 -6.96 -17.88
CA ALA A 6 8.33 -6.33 -17.50
C ALA A 6 7.55 -7.30 -16.59
N THR A 7 6.88 -6.75 -15.58
CA THR A 7 6.05 -7.52 -14.67
C THR A 7 4.56 -7.24 -14.88
N TYR A 8 3.74 -8.20 -14.50
CA TYR A 8 2.29 -8.05 -14.45
C TYR A 8 1.80 -8.44 -13.05
N ARG A 9 1.30 -7.47 -12.28
CA ARG A 9 0.79 -7.71 -10.93
C ARG A 9 -0.58 -8.37 -10.99
N ILE A 10 -0.71 -9.54 -10.34
CA ILE A 10 -1.97 -10.27 -10.16
C ILE A 10 -2.35 -10.31 -8.68
N GLN A 11 -3.59 -9.99 -8.38
CA GLN A 11 -4.20 -10.12 -7.07
C GLN A 11 -4.97 -11.43 -6.98
N PHE A 12 -4.39 -12.41 -6.28
CA PHE A 12 -5.03 -13.68 -6.02
C PHE A 12 -6.01 -13.59 -4.86
N ASN A 13 -7.15 -14.22 -5.00
CA ASN A 13 -8.18 -14.36 -3.98
C ASN A 13 -9.14 -15.51 -4.37
N ASN A 14 -10.18 -15.75 -3.59
CA ASN A 14 -11.16 -16.81 -3.86
C ASN A 14 -11.93 -16.66 -5.19
N SER A 15 -11.92 -15.45 -5.80
CA SER A 15 -12.56 -15.16 -7.11
C SER A 15 -11.57 -15.22 -8.27
N PHE A 16 -10.25 -15.27 -8.01
CA PHE A 16 -9.21 -15.40 -9.02
C PHE A 16 -8.06 -16.26 -8.47
N ARG A 17 -8.04 -17.52 -8.87
CA ARG A 17 -7.23 -18.61 -8.31
C ARG A 17 -6.09 -19.00 -9.25
N PHE A 18 -5.26 -19.95 -8.84
CA PHE A 18 -4.15 -20.49 -9.67
C PHE A 18 -4.62 -21.02 -11.02
N ARG A 19 -5.79 -21.68 -11.07
CA ARG A 19 -6.34 -22.21 -12.33
C ARG A 19 -6.73 -21.09 -13.28
N ASP A 20 -7.36 -20.04 -12.78
CA ASP A 20 -7.74 -18.86 -13.57
C ASP A 20 -6.50 -18.17 -14.14
N ALA A 21 -5.45 -18.03 -13.32
CA ALA A 21 -4.18 -17.46 -13.76
C ALA A 21 -3.47 -18.34 -14.80
N ARG A 22 -3.58 -19.68 -14.71
CA ARG A 22 -3.03 -20.59 -15.70
C ARG A 22 -3.68 -20.38 -17.07
N ASP A 23 -4.99 -20.16 -17.10
CA ASP A 23 -5.71 -19.90 -18.35
C ASP A 23 -5.34 -18.53 -18.95
N LEU A 24 -4.80 -17.61 -18.13
CA LEU A 24 -4.32 -16.30 -18.55
C LEU A 24 -2.90 -16.33 -19.17
N VAL A 25 -2.13 -17.39 -18.97
CA VAL A 25 -0.73 -17.47 -19.42
C VAL A 25 -0.51 -17.13 -20.90
N PRO A 26 -1.35 -17.61 -21.86
CA PRO A 26 -1.22 -17.23 -23.26
C PRO A 26 -1.32 -15.72 -23.49
N TYR A 27 -2.29 -15.06 -22.84
CA TYR A 27 -2.48 -13.61 -22.92
C TYR A 27 -1.25 -12.83 -22.41
N LEU A 28 -0.71 -13.21 -21.25
CA LEU A 28 0.48 -12.57 -20.69
C LEU A 28 1.71 -12.71 -21.61
N ALA A 29 1.90 -13.90 -22.19
CA ALA A 29 2.98 -14.16 -23.13
C ALA A 29 2.83 -13.32 -24.40
N GLU A 30 1.62 -13.21 -24.94
CA GLU A 30 1.31 -12.42 -26.13
C GLU A 30 1.43 -10.92 -25.89
N LEU A 31 1.03 -10.44 -24.71
CA LEU A 31 1.22 -9.05 -24.29
C LEU A 31 2.72 -8.69 -24.17
N GLY A 32 3.58 -9.67 -23.89
CA GLY A 32 5.03 -9.49 -23.79
C GLY A 32 5.56 -9.43 -22.36
N ILE A 33 4.78 -9.88 -21.37
CA ILE A 33 5.17 -9.98 -19.96
C ILE A 33 6.28 -11.02 -19.78
N SER A 34 7.24 -10.73 -18.91
CA SER A 34 8.33 -11.66 -18.59
C SER A 34 8.20 -12.30 -17.21
N HIS A 35 7.48 -11.66 -16.27
CA HIS A 35 7.27 -12.20 -14.94
C HIS A 35 5.87 -11.84 -14.44
N VAL A 36 5.21 -12.80 -13.82
CA VAL A 36 4.05 -12.55 -12.96
C VAL A 36 4.57 -12.01 -11.62
N TYR A 37 3.99 -10.94 -11.14
CA TYR A 37 4.18 -10.42 -9.79
C TYR A 37 2.91 -10.71 -8.98
N ALA A 38 2.98 -11.70 -8.11
CA ALA A 38 1.85 -12.26 -7.39
C ALA A 38 1.63 -11.57 -6.03
N SER A 39 0.37 -11.34 -5.66
CA SER A 39 0.01 -11.06 -4.27
C SER A 39 0.37 -12.25 -3.36
N PRO A 40 0.32 -12.12 -2.02
CA PRO A 40 0.65 -13.23 -1.13
C PRO A 40 -0.20 -14.48 -1.42
N ILE A 41 0.46 -15.66 -1.51
CA ILE A 41 -0.17 -16.94 -1.82
C ILE A 41 -0.19 -17.92 -0.64
N PHE A 42 0.34 -17.51 0.50
CA PHE A 42 0.37 -18.34 1.71
C PHE A 42 -0.98 -18.35 2.41
N GLU A 43 -1.20 -19.35 3.29
CA GLU A 43 -2.46 -19.51 4.01
C GLU A 43 -2.78 -18.22 4.78
N ALA A 44 -3.86 -17.57 4.38
CA ALA A 44 -4.36 -16.33 4.95
C ALA A 44 -5.67 -16.60 5.69
N ARG A 45 -6.18 -15.60 6.39
CA ARG A 45 -7.49 -15.66 7.03
C ARG A 45 -8.56 -16.07 6.00
N LYS A 46 -9.46 -16.95 6.40
CA LYS A 46 -10.53 -17.44 5.52
C LYS A 46 -11.35 -16.28 4.96
N GLY A 47 -11.54 -16.29 3.63
CA GLY A 47 -12.24 -15.24 2.91
C GLY A 47 -11.44 -13.96 2.70
N SER A 48 -10.14 -13.94 2.97
CA SER A 48 -9.27 -12.79 2.74
C SER A 48 -9.30 -12.37 1.27
N PRO A 49 -9.61 -11.09 0.96
CA PRO A 49 -9.64 -10.61 -0.42
C PRO A 49 -8.25 -10.23 -0.96
N HIS A 50 -7.19 -10.27 -0.12
CA HIS A 50 -5.87 -9.74 -0.45
C HIS A 50 -4.67 -10.62 -0.05
N GLY A 51 -4.81 -11.53 0.94
CA GLY A 51 -3.78 -12.47 1.37
C GLY A 51 -2.69 -11.92 2.29
N TYR A 52 -2.74 -10.65 2.72
CA TYR A 52 -1.73 -10.05 3.62
C TYR A 52 -1.96 -10.41 5.10
N ASP A 53 -3.11 -10.92 5.46
CA ASP A 53 -3.47 -11.41 6.79
C ASP A 53 -3.13 -12.91 6.96
N ILE A 54 -1.83 -13.20 6.86
CA ILE A 54 -1.30 -14.57 6.85
C ILE A 54 -1.53 -15.26 8.19
N VAL A 55 -2.03 -16.48 8.14
CA VAL A 55 -2.24 -17.39 9.29
C VAL A 55 -1.10 -18.40 9.40
N ASP A 56 -0.66 -18.96 8.26
CA ASP A 56 0.47 -19.89 8.22
C ASP A 56 1.34 -19.62 6.98
N PRO A 57 2.55 -19.07 7.16
CA PRO A 57 3.46 -18.77 6.03
C PRO A 57 4.08 -20.03 5.42
N ASN A 58 3.88 -21.20 6.03
CA ASN A 58 4.43 -22.47 5.59
C ASN A 58 3.44 -23.34 4.83
N LYS A 59 2.27 -22.79 4.50
CA LYS A 59 1.26 -23.46 3.67
C LYS A 59 0.79 -22.56 2.54
N ILE A 60 0.49 -23.18 1.41
CA ILE A 60 -0.22 -22.52 0.31
C ILE A 60 -1.68 -22.32 0.73
N ASN A 61 -2.24 -21.17 0.41
CA ASN A 61 -3.63 -20.84 0.72
C ASN A 61 -4.59 -21.77 -0.03
N PRO A 62 -5.36 -22.61 0.68
CA PRO A 62 -6.26 -23.58 0.04
C PRO A 62 -7.40 -22.92 -0.73
N GLU A 63 -7.75 -21.65 -0.44
CA GLU A 63 -8.76 -20.91 -1.20
C GLU A 63 -8.27 -20.53 -2.61
N LEU A 64 -6.94 -20.47 -2.82
CA LEU A 64 -6.34 -20.21 -4.13
C LEU A 64 -6.13 -21.48 -4.96
N GLY A 65 -6.07 -22.64 -4.29
CA GLY A 65 -5.84 -23.94 -4.90
C GLY A 65 -4.84 -24.78 -4.10
N THR A 66 -4.52 -25.94 -4.64
CA THR A 66 -3.52 -26.84 -4.06
C THR A 66 -2.11 -26.44 -4.46
N GLN A 67 -1.10 -27.01 -3.78
CA GLN A 67 0.29 -26.88 -4.20
C GLN A 67 0.51 -27.40 -5.63
N ALA A 68 -0.18 -28.48 -6.03
CA ALA A 68 -0.13 -29.00 -7.39
C ALA A 68 -0.72 -28.02 -8.43
N ASP A 69 -1.78 -27.30 -8.08
CA ASP A 69 -2.35 -26.25 -8.95
C ASP A 69 -1.34 -25.08 -9.13
N PHE A 70 -0.65 -24.69 -8.06
CA PHE A 70 0.42 -23.69 -8.13
C PHE A 70 1.59 -24.16 -9.00
N GLU A 71 2.07 -25.37 -8.80
CA GLU A 71 3.16 -25.94 -9.60
C GLU A 71 2.77 -26.09 -11.09
N ALA A 72 1.52 -26.46 -11.39
CA ALA A 72 1.00 -26.50 -12.75
C ALA A 72 0.93 -25.11 -13.40
N LEU A 73 0.54 -24.09 -12.67
CA LEU A 73 0.58 -22.70 -13.13
C LEU A 73 2.01 -22.27 -13.45
N VAL A 74 2.95 -22.50 -12.52
CA VAL A 74 4.37 -22.13 -12.74
C VAL A 74 4.97 -22.88 -13.93
N ALA A 75 4.65 -24.17 -14.11
CA ALA A 75 5.10 -24.93 -15.28
C ALA A 75 4.56 -24.34 -16.58
N ALA A 76 3.28 -23.92 -16.61
CA ALA A 76 2.69 -23.25 -17.76
C ALA A 76 3.36 -21.90 -18.07
N LEU A 77 3.65 -21.09 -17.06
CA LEU A 77 4.40 -19.83 -17.19
C LEU A 77 5.79 -20.06 -17.75
N LYS A 78 6.54 -21.01 -17.18
CA LYS A 78 7.91 -21.34 -17.62
C LYS A 78 7.96 -21.87 -19.05
N SER A 79 6.94 -22.62 -19.49
CA SER A 79 6.84 -23.06 -20.88
C SER A 79 6.74 -21.91 -21.89
N ARG A 80 6.39 -20.73 -21.42
CA ARG A 80 6.32 -19.48 -22.20
C ARG A 80 7.44 -18.50 -21.87
N GLY A 81 8.42 -18.88 -21.05
CA GLY A 81 9.53 -18.03 -20.61
C GLY A 81 9.10 -16.90 -19.68
N ILE A 82 8.07 -17.16 -18.87
CA ILE A 82 7.56 -16.20 -17.87
C ILE A 82 7.94 -16.71 -16.48
N GLY A 83 8.63 -15.86 -15.69
CA GLY A 83 9.01 -16.11 -14.31
C GLY A 83 7.96 -15.67 -13.31
N TRP A 84 8.28 -15.85 -12.02
CA TRP A 84 7.39 -15.54 -10.89
C TRP A 84 8.09 -14.72 -9.83
N ILE A 85 7.50 -13.59 -9.44
CA ILE A 85 7.91 -12.77 -8.29
C ILE A 85 6.82 -12.88 -7.23
N GLN A 86 7.22 -13.26 -6.01
CA GLN A 86 6.31 -13.48 -4.89
C GLN A 86 6.34 -12.33 -3.91
N ASP A 87 5.15 -11.86 -3.52
CA ASP A 87 4.97 -10.92 -2.42
C ASP A 87 5.06 -11.66 -1.08
N VAL A 88 5.96 -11.23 -0.20
CA VAL A 88 6.25 -11.84 1.10
C VAL A 88 5.98 -10.82 2.21
N VAL A 89 5.28 -11.25 3.25
CA VAL A 89 4.84 -10.41 4.38
C VAL A 89 5.59 -10.81 5.65
N PRO A 90 6.79 -10.26 5.93
CA PRO A 90 7.57 -10.65 7.10
C PRO A 90 7.16 -9.95 8.39
N ASN A 91 6.51 -8.78 8.30
CA ASN A 91 6.31 -7.89 9.44
C ASN A 91 5.22 -8.35 10.42
N HIS A 92 4.20 -9.04 9.95
CA HIS A 92 3.02 -9.36 10.76
C HIS A 92 2.32 -10.63 10.30
N MET A 93 1.47 -11.17 11.16
CA MET A 93 0.53 -12.25 10.88
C MET A 93 -0.85 -11.91 11.43
N ALA A 94 -1.87 -12.66 10.98
CA ALA A 94 -3.23 -12.48 11.49
C ALA A 94 -3.33 -12.90 12.96
N TRP A 95 -4.04 -12.11 13.75
CA TRP A 95 -4.59 -12.54 15.00
C TRP A 95 -5.83 -13.39 14.72
N ASP A 96 -5.62 -14.65 14.59
CA ASP A 96 -6.67 -15.62 14.28
C ASP A 96 -6.45 -16.93 15.06
N GLY A 97 -7.51 -17.61 15.42
CA GLY A 97 -7.42 -18.91 16.10
C GLY A 97 -6.84 -20.01 15.21
N ASP A 98 -6.91 -19.83 13.90
CA ASP A 98 -6.30 -20.73 12.92
C ASP A 98 -4.78 -20.47 12.74
N ASN A 99 -4.24 -19.40 13.32
CA ASN A 99 -2.80 -19.16 13.40
C ASN A 99 -2.16 -20.09 14.44
N PRO A 100 -1.46 -21.19 14.05
CA PRO A 100 -0.99 -22.20 14.98
C PRO A 100 0.05 -21.68 15.97
N TYR A 101 0.84 -20.69 15.58
CA TYR A 101 1.85 -20.08 16.42
C TYR A 101 1.21 -19.22 17.52
N LEU A 102 0.25 -18.38 17.13
CA LEU A 102 -0.46 -17.51 18.05
C LEU A 102 -1.39 -18.32 18.99
N ALA A 103 -2.08 -19.33 18.46
CA ALA A 103 -2.93 -20.20 19.25
C ALA A 103 -2.14 -20.87 20.40
N ASP A 104 -0.94 -21.38 20.13
CA ASP A 104 -0.06 -21.95 21.16
C ASP A 104 0.36 -20.90 22.20
N VAL A 105 0.65 -19.66 21.77
CA VAL A 105 0.97 -18.54 22.69
C VAL A 105 -0.24 -18.17 23.55
N LEU A 106 -1.43 -18.08 22.98
CA LEU A 106 -2.67 -17.75 23.72
C LEU A 106 -3.07 -18.85 24.70
N GLU A 107 -2.71 -20.10 24.41
CA GLU A 107 -2.99 -21.25 25.31
C GLU A 107 -1.98 -21.36 26.45
N LYS A 108 -0.69 -21.11 26.20
CA LYS A 108 0.42 -21.40 27.12
C LYS A 108 1.12 -20.16 27.71
N GLY A 109 0.89 -19.01 27.12
CA GLY A 109 1.57 -17.76 27.50
C GLY A 109 3.07 -17.83 27.28
N ARG A 110 3.85 -17.35 28.23
CA ARG A 110 5.33 -17.35 28.18
C ARG A 110 5.97 -18.75 28.15
N ARG A 111 5.23 -19.80 28.46
CA ARG A 111 5.73 -21.18 28.34
C ARG A 111 5.64 -21.72 26.93
N SER A 112 4.94 -21.05 26.04
CA SER A 112 4.93 -21.40 24.62
C SER A 112 6.34 -21.32 24.06
N ARG A 113 6.73 -22.30 23.25
CA ARG A 113 7.94 -22.22 22.43
C ARG A 113 7.93 -21.08 21.41
N PHE A 114 6.74 -20.53 21.16
CA PHE A 114 6.50 -19.40 20.26
C PHE A 114 6.30 -18.07 21.02
N ALA A 115 6.57 -18.01 22.34
CA ALA A 115 6.35 -16.82 23.15
C ALA A 115 7.13 -15.60 22.63
N ASP A 116 8.31 -15.83 22.04
CA ASP A 116 9.17 -14.82 21.43
C ASP A 116 8.95 -14.66 19.91
N PHE A 117 7.99 -15.39 19.34
CA PHE A 117 7.69 -15.30 17.90
C PHE A 117 7.03 -13.97 17.54
N PHE A 118 6.18 -13.49 18.43
CA PHE A 118 5.46 -12.25 18.31
C PHE A 118 6.04 -11.16 19.19
N ASP A 119 5.85 -9.93 18.78
CA ASP A 119 6.36 -8.76 19.48
C ASP A 119 5.39 -8.32 20.59
N ILE A 120 5.41 -9.06 21.70
CA ILE A 120 4.52 -8.89 22.87
C ILE A 120 5.32 -8.31 24.05
N ASP A 121 4.82 -7.24 24.66
CA ASP A 121 5.33 -6.69 25.93
C ASP A 121 4.67 -7.42 27.12
N TRP A 122 5.26 -8.53 27.50
CA TRP A 122 4.81 -9.34 28.64
C TRP A 122 4.98 -8.64 30.01
N GLU A 123 5.78 -7.59 30.09
CA GLU A 123 6.04 -6.82 31.30
C GLU A 123 5.13 -5.57 31.41
N SER A 124 4.17 -5.41 30.53
CA SER A 124 3.15 -4.36 30.64
C SER A 124 2.52 -4.38 32.03
N GLY A 125 2.42 -3.21 32.65
CA GLY A 125 1.92 -3.07 34.02
C GLY A 125 0.42 -3.35 34.19
N GLY A 126 -0.03 -3.36 35.44
CA GLY A 126 -1.43 -3.52 35.78
C GLY A 126 -2.01 -4.90 35.41
N ASN A 127 -3.22 -4.91 34.87
CA ASN A 127 -3.97 -6.14 34.52
C ASN A 127 -3.40 -6.91 33.33
N LEU A 128 -2.37 -6.38 32.67
CA LEU A 128 -1.75 -7.00 31.47
C LEU A 128 -0.40 -7.66 31.78
N ARG A 129 0.06 -7.63 33.03
CA ARG A 129 1.30 -8.31 33.39
C ARG A 129 1.18 -9.82 33.14
N GLY A 130 2.02 -10.33 32.23
CA GLY A 130 1.98 -11.75 31.79
C GLY A 130 0.76 -12.12 30.93
N ARG A 131 0.00 -11.16 30.44
CA ARG A 131 -1.20 -11.35 29.60
C ARG A 131 -1.11 -10.50 28.35
N ILE A 132 -1.90 -10.85 27.33
CA ILE A 132 -1.99 -10.15 26.04
C ILE A 132 -3.36 -9.47 25.98
N LEU A 133 -3.41 -8.19 25.60
CA LEU A 133 -4.68 -7.53 25.32
C LEU A 133 -5.30 -8.11 24.05
N ALA A 134 -6.57 -8.50 24.09
CA ALA A 134 -7.38 -8.93 22.95
C ALA A 134 -8.55 -7.96 22.74
N PRO A 135 -8.34 -6.83 22.07
CA PRO A 135 -9.30 -5.72 21.99
C PRO A 135 -10.27 -5.93 20.81
N PHE A 136 -11.06 -6.99 20.85
CA PHE A 136 -11.94 -7.38 19.74
C PHE A 136 -13.43 -7.32 20.08
N LEU A 137 -13.80 -6.88 21.28
CA LEU A 137 -15.19 -6.73 21.64
C LEU A 137 -15.77 -5.44 21.04
N GLY A 138 -16.92 -5.56 20.41
CA GLY A 138 -17.65 -4.41 19.82
C GLY A 138 -18.32 -3.51 20.87
N ARG A 139 -18.41 -3.97 22.13
CA ARG A 139 -19.05 -3.31 23.28
C ARG A 139 -18.18 -3.46 24.53
N PRO A 140 -18.47 -2.72 25.63
CA PRO A 140 -17.84 -2.97 26.92
C PRO A 140 -17.93 -4.44 27.34
N TYR A 141 -16.89 -4.94 27.99
CA TYR A 141 -16.76 -6.35 28.36
C TYR A 141 -18.00 -6.89 29.11
N ALA A 142 -18.47 -6.17 30.13
CA ALA A 142 -19.65 -6.57 30.89
C ALA A 142 -20.89 -6.68 30.01
N GLU A 143 -21.08 -5.76 29.08
CA GLU A 143 -22.23 -5.78 28.17
C GLU A 143 -22.18 -7.00 27.21
N CYS A 144 -21.00 -7.32 26.64
CA CYS A 144 -20.83 -8.52 25.82
C CYS A 144 -21.07 -9.80 26.62
N LEU A 145 -20.60 -9.85 27.88
CA LEU A 145 -20.77 -10.96 28.76
C LEU A 145 -22.27 -11.22 29.08
N GLU A 146 -22.97 -10.19 29.56
CA GLU A 146 -24.38 -10.27 29.94
C GLU A 146 -25.34 -10.53 28.77
N ARG A 147 -24.92 -10.19 27.56
CA ARG A 147 -25.66 -10.50 26.31
C ARG A 147 -25.39 -11.93 25.81
N GLY A 148 -24.47 -12.68 26.43
CA GLY A 148 -24.08 -14.02 26.00
C GLY A 148 -23.34 -14.00 24.65
N GLU A 149 -22.67 -12.90 24.29
CA GLU A 149 -21.89 -12.78 23.05
C GLU A 149 -20.54 -13.52 23.14
N MET A 150 -20.08 -13.87 24.33
CA MET A 150 -18.90 -14.69 24.60
C MET A 150 -19.34 -16.05 25.13
N LYS A 151 -18.86 -17.15 24.52
CA LYS A 151 -19.23 -18.51 24.91
C LYS A 151 -17.99 -19.40 24.87
N ILE A 152 -17.92 -20.34 25.85
CA ILE A 152 -16.97 -21.44 25.80
C ILE A 152 -17.64 -22.62 25.10
N LEU A 153 -16.92 -23.15 24.10
CA LEU A 153 -17.34 -24.27 23.27
C LEU A 153 -16.23 -25.30 23.22
N LEU A 154 -16.58 -26.56 22.96
CA LEU A 154 -15.63 -27.62 22.66
C LEU A 154 -15.57 -27.79 21.14
N GLU A 155 -14.39 -27.49 20.54
CA GLU A 155 -14.10 -27.64 19.12
C GLU A 155 -13.01 -28.68 18.88
N ALA A 156 -12.65 -28.95 17.63
CA ALA A 156 -11.62 -29.93 17.29
C ALA A 156 -10.25 -29.62 17.91
N SER A 157 -9.94 -28.35 18.15
CA SER A 157 -8.70 -27.86 18.78
C SER A 157 -8.72 -27.96 20.32
N GLY A 158 -9.87 -28.23 20.93
CA GLY A 158 -10.09 -28.21 22.37
C GLY A 158 -11.16 -27.19 22.80
N LEU A 159 -11.13 -26.80 24.08
CA LEU A 159 -12.00 -25.73 24.58
C LEU A 159 -11.57 -24.38 24.00
N VAL A 160 -12.54 -23.64 23.49
CA VAL A 160 -12.32 -22.29 22.92
C VAL A 160 -13.34 -21.29 23.47
N VAL A 161 -12.92 -20.05 23.65
CA VAL A 161 -13.81 -18.91 23.84
C VAL A 161 -14.17 -18.37 22.46
N ARG A 162 -15.44 -18.34 22.12
CA ARG A 162 -15.95 -17.79 20.87
C ARG A 162 -16.60 -16.43 21.10
N HIS A 163 -16.24 -15.45 20.27
CA HIS A 163 -16.91 -14.15 20.18
C HIS A 163 -17.04 -13.75 18.71
N GLY A 164 -18.26 -13.68 18.21
CA GLY A 164 -18.50 -13.44 16.78
C GLY A 164 -17.84 -14.52 15.92
N GLY A 165 -17.02 -14.09 14.94
CA GLY A 165 -16.22 -14.97 14.09
C GLY A 165 -14.87 -15.39 14.66
N LEU A 166 -14.47 -14.83 15.82
CA LEU A 166 -13.17 -15.10 16.45
C LEU A 166 -13.28 -16.23 17.49
N HIS A 167 -12.23 -17.03 17.59
CA HIS A 167 -12.07 -18.04 18.63
C HIS A 167 -10.70 -17.94 19.27
N PHE A 168 -10.67 -18.17 20.60
CA PHE A 168 -9.48 -18.05 21.43
C PHE A 168 -9.32 -19.33 22.22
N PRO A 169 -8.16 -20.01 22.22
CA PRO A 169 -7.98 -21.23 22.97
C PRO A 169 -8.07 -20.98 24.50
N VAL A 170 -8.66 -21.92 25.21
CA VAL A 170 -8.68 -21.89 26.67
C VAL A 170 -7.38 -22.50 27.19
N ASN A 171 -6.72 -21.86 28.14
CA ASN A 171 -5.47 -22.37 28.70
C ASN A 171 -5.69 -23.68 29.51
N ALA A 172 -4.66 -24.52 29.61
CA ALA A 172 -4.72 -25.82 30.23
C ALA A 172 -5.26 -25.79 31.69
N LYS A 173 -4.92 -24.75 32.46
CA LYS A 173 -5.34 -24.59 33.85
C LYS A 173 -6.86 -24.46 34.00
N SER A 174 -7.50 -23.88 32.99
CA SER A 174 -8.94 -23.61 32.99
C SER A 174 -9.79 -24.82 32.61
N TYR A 175 -9.20 -25.90 32.08
CA TYR A 175 -9.96 -27.11 31.72
C TYR A 175 -10.66 -27.73 32.92
N ALA A 176 -9.99 -27.80 34.07
CA ALA A 176 -10.59 -28.29 35.32
C ALA A 176 -11.72 -27.36 35.83
N MET A 177 -11.59 -26.04 35.65
CA MET A 177 -12.66 -25.07 36.01
C MET A 177 -13.91 -25.25 35.12
N VAL A 178 -13.70 -25.54 33.84
CA VAL A 178 -14.79 -25.70 32.87
C VAL A 178 -15.47 -27.07 33.03
N LEU A 179 -14.69 -28.14 33.14
CA LEU A 179 -15.17 -29.54 33.02
C LEU A 179 -15.13 -30.32 34.31
N GLY A 180 -14.50 -29.85 35.41
CA GLY A 180 -14.22 -30.59 36.61
C GLY A 180 -15.44 -31.22 37.34
N ALA A 181 -16.65 -30.75 37.03
CA ALA A 181 -17.91 -31.32 37.60
C ALA A 181 -18.54 -32.38 36.67
N VAL A 182 -17.95 -32.71 35.52
CA VAL A 182 -18.50 -33.69 34.57
C VAL A 182 -18.07 -35.10 34.96
N PRO A 183 -19.00 -36.02 35.28
CA PRO A 183 -18.65 -37.39 35.64
C PRO A 183 -18.08 -38.21 34.49
N GLY A 184 -17.10 -39.07 34.80
CA GLY A 184 -16.53 -40.01 33.80
C GLY A 184 -15.51 -39.42 32.85
N LEU A 185 -15.04 -38.19 33.08
CA LEU A 185 -13.97 -37.63 32.33
C LEU A 185 -12.63 -38.37 32.52
N PRO A 186 -11.72 -38.32 31.53
CA PRO A 186 -10.37 -38.83 31.70
C PRO A 186 -9.69 -38.24 32.93
N ALA A 187 -8.95 -39.10 33.64
CA ALA A 187 -8.37 -38.77 34.97
C ALA A 187 -7.47 -37.52 34.96
N GLY A 188 -6.87 -37.20 33.82
CA GLY A 188 -6.06 -35.99 33.64
C GLY A 188 -6.86 -34.67 33.70
N ILE A 189 -8.18 -34.70 33.46
CA ILE A 189 -9.06 -33.52 33.56
C ILE A 189 -9.64 -33.38 34.96
N ALA A 190 -9.98 -34.50 35.58
CA ALA A 190 -10.72 -34.56 36.86
C ALA A 190 -9.85 -34.28 38.10
N GLY A 191 -8.54 -34.30 38.00
CA GLY A 191 -7.69 -34.47 39.17
C GLY A 191 -6.61 -33.45 39.49
N GLN A 192 -6.24 -32.52 38.62
CA GLN A 192 -5.18 -31.57 38.97
C GLN A 192 -5.36 -30.22 38.29
N PRO A 193 -4.99 -29.08 38.94
CA PRO A 193 -4.81 -27.82 38.25
C PRO A 193 -3.66 -27.99 37.23
N GLY A 194 -3.93 -27.68 35.94
CA GLY A 194 -3.03 -27.91 34.78
C GLY A 194 -1.68 -27.17 34.79
N GLU A 195 -1.14 -26.87 35.98
CA GLU A 195 0.17 -26.18 36.12
C GLU A 195 1.34 -27.11 35.83
N SER A 196 1.15 -28.42 35.88
CA SER A 196 2.21 -29.43 35.73
C SER A 196 2.17 -30.22 34.43
N LEU A 197 1.16 -30.01 33.56
CA LEU A 197 1.07 -30.75 32.29
C LEU A 197 2.15 -30.33 31.32
N THR A 198 2.89 -31.31 30.80
CA THR A 198 3.76 -31.11 29.63
C THR A 198 2.91 -30.89 28.37
N ASP A 199 3.50 -30.35 27.32
CA ASP A 199 2.81 -30.17 26.04
C ASP A 199 2.22 -31.47 25.47
N GLY A 200 2.94 -32.60 25.65
CA GLY A 200 2.48 -33.91 25.20
C GLY A 200 1.28 -34.41 26.00
N GLU A 201 1.30 -34.23 27.30
CA GLU A 201 0.17 -34.62 28.21
C GLU A 201 -1.05 -33.78 27.90
N PHE A 202 -0.89 -32.49 27.66
CA PHE A 202 -2.01 -31.61 27.32
C PHE A 202 -2.60 -31.92 25.92
N ALA A 203 -1.77 -32.26 24.95
CA ALA A 203 -2.23 -32.71 23.64
C ALA A 203 -2.98 -34.04 23.72
N LEU A 204 -2.50 -34.98 24.57
CA LEU A 204 -3.18 -36.23 24.85
C LEU A 204 -4.55 -35.96 25.48
N LEU A 205 -4.61 -35.13 26.52
CA LEU A 205 -5.84 -34.75 27.20
C LEU A 205 -6.88 -34.15 26.22
N LYS A 206 -6.49 -33.25 25.34
CA LYS A 206 -7.39 -32.67 24.29
C LYS A 206 -7.91 -33.76 23.35
N ARG A 207 -7.05 -34.71 22.97
CA ARG A 207 -7.45 -35.83 22.11
C ARG A 207 -8.46 -36.73 22.83
N GLU A 208 -8.19 -37.14 24.08
CA GLU A 208 -9.08 -37.98 24.88
C GLU A 208 -10.42 -37.29 25.14
N LEU A 209 -10.40 -35.98 25.40
CA LEU A 209 -11.62 -35.21 25.60
C LEU A 209 -12.46 -35.19 24.32
N ARG A 210 -11.81 -35.02 23.17
CA ARG A 210 -12.49 -35.05 21.87
C ARG A 210 -13.07 -36.42 21.58
N GLU A 211 -12.29 -37.49 21.77
CA GLU A 211 -12.75 -38.86 21.56
C GLU A 211 -13.95 -39.16 22.47
N PHE A 212 -13.90 -38.73 23.74
CA PHE A 212 -15.02 -38.88 24.69
C PHE A 212 -16.26 -38.11 24.23
N TYR A 213 -16.10 -36.93 23.68
CA TYR A 213 -17.19 -36.12 23.17
C TYR A 213 -17.77 -36.67 21.84
N GLU A 214 -16.92 -37.10 20.92
CA GLU A 214 -17.31 -37.65 19.61
C GLU A 214 -17.95 -39.03 19.73
N ALA A 215 -17.59 -39.81 20.74
CA ALA A 215 -18.25 -41.08 21.05
C ALA A 215 -19.76 -40.91 21.31
N GLY A 216 -20.21 -39.70 21.59
CA GLY A 216 -21.61 -39.35 21.77
C GLY A 216 -22.18 -39.87 23.09
N GLY A 217 -23.48 -40.11 23.11
CA GLY A 217 -24.15 -40.70 24.26
C GLY A 217 -24.19 -39.80 25.52
N PRO A 218 -24.04 -40.38 26.72
CA PRO A 218 -24.12 -39.66 28.00
C PRO A 218 -23.01 -38.60 28.16
N GLY A 219 -21.78 -38.94 27.76
CA GLY A 219 -20.61 -38.06 27.92
C GLY A 219 -20.78 -36.73 27.20
N ARG A 220 -21.21 -36.76 25.94
CA ARG A 220 -21.49 -35.54 25.18
C ARG A 220 -22.57 -34.69 25.84
N ARG A 221 -23.69 -35.29 26.23
CA ARG A 221 -24.77 -34.55 26.89
C ARG A 221 -24.33 -33.88 28.19
N LEU A 222 -23.46 -34.54 28.97
CA LEU A 222 -22.92 -33.98 30.21
C LEU A 222 -22.00 -32.77 29.95
N ILE A 223 -21.14 -32.86 28.92
CA ILE A 223 -20.27 -31.73 28.52
C ILE A 223 -21.13 -30.60 28.02
N ASP A 224 -22.08 -30.85 27.09
CA ASP A 224 -22.95 -29.81 26.52
C ASP A 224 -23.75 -29.11 27.63
N ALA A 225 -24.37 -29.84 28.56
CA ALA A 225 -25.10 -29.28 29.71
C ALA A 225 -24.19 -28.43 30.61
N ARG A 226 -22.97 -28.92 30.87
CA ARG A 226 -21.99 -28.14 31.66
C ARG A 226 -21.54 -26.84 30.97
N LEU A 227 -21.31 -26.88 29.67
CA LEU A 227 -20.97 -25.70 28.90
C LEU A 227 -22.16 -24.72 28.82
N GLU A 228 -23.38 -25.23 28.71
CA GLU A 228 -24.58 -24.39 28.72
C GLU A 228 -24.75 -23.68 30.08
N GLU A 229 -24.61 -24.41 31.20
CA GLU A 229 -24.62 -23.84 32.56
C GLU A 229 -23.52 -22.75 32.70
N LEU A 230 -22.27 -23.05 32.29
CA LEU A 230 -21.13 -22.15 32.42
C LEU A 230 -21.31 -20.85 31.59
N ASN A 231 -21.90 -20.97 30.42
CA ASN A 231 -22.10 -19.83 29.49
C ASN A 231 -23.20 -18.87 29.96
N GLY A 232 -23.93 -19.20 31.04
CA GLY A 232 -24.94 -18.34 31.62
C GLY A 232 -26.16 -18.10 30.74
N SER A 233 -27.08 -17.29 31.22
CA SER A 233 -28.34 -16.98 30.51
C SER A 233 -28.55 -15.47 30.42
N PRO A 234 -28.73 -14.90 29.21
CA PRO A 234 -29.06 -13.49 29.03
C PRO A 234 -30.27 -13.08 29.88
N GLY A 235 -30.18 -11.92 30.50
CA GLY A 235 -31.21 -11.45 31.47
C GLY A 235 -30.97 -11.85 32.91
N HIS A 236 -29.99 -12.71 33.21
CA HIS A 236 -29.59 -13.13 34.57
C HIS A 236 -28.10 -12.86 34.79
N PRO A 237 -27.68 -11.62 35.13
CA PRO A 237 -26.26 -11.22 35.19
C PRO A 237 -25.44 -12.14 36.12
N GLY A 238 -25.99 -12.58 37.26
CA GLY A 238 -25.31 -13.50 38.17
C GLY A 238 -24.95 -14.87 37.60
N SER A 239 -25.62 -15.31 36.52
CA SER A 239 -25.33 -16.59 35.86
C SER A 239 -23.98 -16.61 35.13
N PHE A 240 -23.39 -15.46 34.82
CA PHE A 240 -22.13 -15.35 34.12
C PHE A 240 -20.89 -15.36 35.02
N ALA A 241 -21.02 -15.42 36.34
CA ALA A 241 -19.89 -15.36 37.27
C ALA A 241 -18.85 -16.46 37.04
N ALA A 242 -19.28 -17.67 36.72
CA ALA A 242 -18.38 -18.78 36.41
C ALA A 242 -17.65 -18.57 35.07
N LEU A 243 -18.35 -18.09 34.06
CA LEU A 243 -17.72 -17.72 32.76
C LEU A 243 -16.70 -16.60 32.94
N ASP A 244 -17.03 -15.53 33.67
CA ASP A 244 -16.12 -14.44 33.98
C ASP A 244 -14.86 -14.91 34.71
N ALA A 245 -14.99 -15.83 35.67
CA ALA A 245 -13.84 -16.42 36.35
C ALA A 245 -12.91 -17.17 35.39
N VAL A 246 -13.46 -17.95 34.45
CA VAL A 246 -12.68 -18.65 33.44
C VAL A 246 -12.01 -17.63 32.48
N LEU A 247 -12.75 -16.64 31.96
CA LEU A 247 -12.21 -15.62 31.08
C LEU A 247 -11.10 -14.79 31.76
N SER A 248 -11.28 -14.50 33.05
CA SER A 248 -10.30 -13.77 33.85
C SER A 248 -9.01 -14.55 34.11
N SER A 249 -9.01 -15.86 33.97
CA SER A 249 -7.84 -16.74 34.17
C SER A 249 -7.02 -16.95 32.87
N GLN A 250 -7.49 -16.44 31.72
CA GLN A 250 -6.80 -16.67 30.45
C GLN A 250 -5.49 -15.85 30.33
N VAL A 251 -4.60 -16.31 29.46
CA VAL A 251 -3.35 -15.61 29.07
C VAL A 251 -3.65 -14.32 28.31
N TYR A 252 -4.80 -14.20 27.74
CA TYR A 252 -5.27 -13.00 27.09
C TYR A 252 -6.38 -12.32 27.90
N ARG A 253 -6.60 -11.03 27.63
CA ARG A 253 -7.69 -10.25 28.21
C ARG A 253 -8.59 -9.74 27.07
N LEU A 254 -9.79 -10.30 26.96
CA LEU A 254 -10.80 -9.77 26.07
C LEU A 254 -11.23 -8.37 26.50
N ALA A 255 -11.26 -7.43 25.59
CA ALA A 255 -11.54 -6.03 25.89
C ALA A 255 -12.26 -5.33 24.73
N HIS A 256 -12.93 -4.24 25.05
CA HIS A 256 -13.53 -3.37 24.05
C HIS A 256 -12.44 -2.80 23.11
N TRP A 257 -12.70 -2.79 21.82
CA TRP A 257 -11.74 -2.41 20.79
C TRP A 257 -11.09 -1.03 20.99
N ARG A 258 -11.80 -0.07 21.64
CA ARG A 258 -11.26 1.26 21.93
C ARG A 258 -10.05 1.25 22.86
N LEU A 259 -9.90 0.22 23.70
CA LEU A 259 -8.73 0.08 24.56
C LEU A 259 -7.43 -0.18 23.78
N SER A 260 -7.53 -0.61 22.52
CA SER A 260 -6.35 -0.81 21.66
C SER A 260 -5.50 0.47 21.48
N ALA A 261 -6.10 1.64 21.58
CA ALA A 261 -5.37 2.91 21.41
C ALA A 261 -4.45 3.23 22.60
N GLU A 262 -4.73 2.72 23.79
CA GLU A 262 -3.99 3.05 25.02
C GLU A 262 -3.26 1.85 25.64
N ASP A 263 -3.94 0.69 25.70
CA ASP A 263 -3.49 -0.46 26.49
C ASP A 263 -2.84 -1.56 25.65
N ILE A 264 -2.77 -1.43 24.30
CA ILE A 264 -2.18 -2.46 23.44
C ILE A 264 -0.74 -2.79 23.91
N ASN A 265 -0.45 -4.07 24.12
CA ASN A 265 0.84 -4.52 24.60
C ASN A 265 1.57 -5.47 23.62
N TYR A 266 1.21 -5.41 22.34
CA TYR A 266 1.95 -6.02 21.25
C TYR A 266 2.11 -5.03 20.11
N ARG A 267 3.06 -5.26 19.20
CA ARG A 267 3.21 -4.48 17.99
C ARG A 267 2.15 -4.89 16.97
N ARG A 268 1.59 -3.91 16.29
CA ARG A 268 0.57 -4.09 15.24
C ARG A 268 1.12 -3.67 13.88
N PHE A 269 0.50 -4.17 12.83
CA PHE A 269 0.61 -3.54 11.52
C PHE A 269 -0.25 -2.27 11.53
N PHE A 270 0.38 -1.12 11.43
CA PHE A 270 -0.26 0.20 11.62
C PHE A 270 -1.07 0.25 12.93
N ASP A 271 -2.36 0.53 12.84
CA ASP A 271 -3.31 0.57 13.95
C ASP A 271 -4.28 -0.63 13.96
N ILE A 272 -4.05 -1.63 13.12
CA ILE A 272 -4.90 -2.81 12.96
C ILE A 272 -4.60 -3.81 14.07
N GLY A 273 -5.49 -3.90 15.08
CA GLY A 273 -5.33 -4.81 16.22
C GLY A 273 -5.31 -6.30 15.84
N GLU A 274 -5.91 -6.63 14.70
CA GLU A 274 -5.99 -8.01 14.19
C GLU A 274 -4.75 -8.46 13.42
N LEU A 275 -3.71 -7.64 13.30
CA LEU A 275 -2.45 -7.97 12.63
C LEU A 275 -1.30 -7.78 13.62
N ILE A 276 -0.86 -8.89 14.23
CA ILE A 276 0.19 -8.90 15.24
C ILE A 276 1.58 -8.96 14.63
N GLY A 277 2.50 -8.14 15.12
CA GLY A 277 3.88 -8.06 14.64
C GLY A 277 4.70 -9.29 14.96
N VAL A 278 5.47 -9.76 13.98
CA VAL A 278 6.39 -10.89 14.07
C VAL A 278 7.81 -10.39 14.32
N ARG A 279 8.59 -11.10 15.13
CA ARG A 279 9.98 -10.76 15.48
C ARG A 279 10.97 -11.47 14.56
N VAL A 280 10.95 -11.09 13.27
CA VAL A 280 11.86 -11.71 12.27
C VAL A 280 13.34 -11.35 12.48
N GLU A 281 13.67 -10.46 13.41
CA GLU A 281 15.02 -10.23 13.90
C GLU A 281 15.56 -11.39 14.75
N ASP A 282 14.69 -12.29 15.22
CA ASP A 282 15.04 -13.56 15.83
C ASP A 282 15.30 -14.59 14.73
N VAL A 283 16.45 -15.25 14.77
CA VAL A 283 16.90 -16.14 13.70
C VAL A 283 16.04 -17.41 13.56
N ASP A 284 15.46 -17.90 14.66
CA ASP A 284 14.61 -19.09 14.64
C ASP A 284 13.22 -18.72 14.11
N VAL A 285 12.72 -17.54 14.44
CA VAL A 285 11.49 -16.97 13.86
C VAL A 285 11.66 -16.74 12.37
N PHE A 286 12.76 -16.12 11.96
CA PHE A 286 13.09 -15.91 10.54
C PHE A 286 13.10 -17.23 9.77
N ARG A 287 13.85 -18.24 10.24
CA ARG A 287 13.93 -19.55 9.60
C ARG A 287 12.56 -20.23 9.53
N SER A 288 11.79 -20.14 10.60
CA SER A 288 10.47 -20.76 10.68
C SER A 288 9.47 -20.13 9.70
N THR A 289 9.44 -18.80 9.62
CA THR A 289 8.47 -18.06 8.78
C THR A 289 8.83 -18.08 7.29
N HIS A 290 10.09 -18.34 6.94
CA HIS A 290 10.57 -18.31 5.56
C HIS A 290 10.82 -19.71 4.97
N ALA A 291 10.58 -20.79 5.72
CA ALA A 291 10.93 -22.13 5.29
C ALA A 291 10.28 -22.57 3.98
N LEU A 292 9.01 -22.24 3.75
CA LEU A 292 8.32 -22.58 2.50
C LEU A 292 8.82 -21.72 1.33
N ILE A 293 8.92 -20.42 1.51
CA ILE A 293 9.33 -19.52 0.41
C ILE A 293 10.74 -19.87 -0.09
N PHE A 294 11.68 -20.13 0.84
CA PHE A 294 13.03 -20.53 0.45
C PHE A 294 13.04 -21.83 -0.35
N ARG A 295 12.31 -22.85 0.09
CA ARG A 295 12.15 -24.11 -0.68
C ARG A 295 11.57 -23.90 -2.08
N LEU A 296 10.58 -22.98 -2.22
CA LEU A 296 9.97 -22.69 -3.51
C LEU A 296 10.97 -21.99 -4.45
N VAL A 297 11.81 -21.10 -3.94
CA VAL A 297 12.88 -20.46 -4.71
C VAL A 297 13.97 -21.48 -5.06
N GLU A 298 14.44 -22.29 -4.11
CA GLU A 298 15.44 -23.33 -4.33
C GLU A 298 15.01 -24.37 -5.39
N ARG A 299 13.72 -24.71 -5.41
CA ARG A 299 13.13 -25.56 -6.46
C ARG A 299 12.97 -24.83 -7.79
N GLY A 300 13.33 -23.56 -7.86
CA GLY A 300 13.20 -22.73 -9.04
C GLY A 300 11.73 -22.44 -9.41
N LEU A 301 10.79 -22.53 -8.50
CA LEU A 301 9.38 -22.20 -8.76
C LEU A 301 9.11 -20.69 -8.64
N ILE A 302 9.97 -19.97 -7.94
CA ILE A 302 9.92 -18.54 -7.72
C ILE A 302 11.27 -17.95 -8.09
N ASP A 303 11.28 -16.88 -8.89
CA ASP A 303 12.48 -16.25 -9.43
C ASP A 303 12.85 -14.96 -8.69
N GLY A 304 11.89 -14.34 -8.00
CA GLY A 304 12.10 -13.12 -7.26
C GLY A 304 11.13 -12.92 -6.09
N LEU A 305 11.51 -12.04 -5.16
CA LEU A 305 10.70 -11.68 -4.00
C LEU A 305 10.47 -10.16 -3.94
N ARG A 306 9.28 -9.79 -3.53
CA ARG A 306 8.95 -8.45 -3.05
C ARG A 306 8.70 -8.51 -1.57
N ILE A 307 9.46 -7.74 -0.81
CA ILE A 307 9.32 -7.68 0.64
C ILE A 307 8.35 -6.56 1.02
N ASP A 308 7.25 -6.97 1.63
CA ASP A 308 6.20 -6.08 2.13
C ASP A 308 6.67 -5.33 3.37
N HIS A 309 6.30 -4.05 3.45
CA HIS A 309 6.46 -3.20 4.63
C HIS A 309 7.83 -3.32 5.32
N ILE A 310 8.91 -3.19 4.54
CA ILE A 310 10.29 -3.33 5.06
C ILE A 310 10.57 -2.38 6.24
N ASP A 311 9.96 -1.20 6.25
CA ASP A 311 10.10 -0.18 7.31
C ASP A 311 9.45 -0.58 8.64
N GLY A 312 8.59 -1.60 8.66
CA GLY A 312 8.01 -2.16 9.88
C GLY A 312 8.94 -3.08 10.67
N LEU A 313 9.99 -3.59 10.04
CA LEU A 313 10.94 -4.52 10.68
C LEU A 313 11.84 -3.80 11.70
N PHE A 314 12.29 -4.54 12.68
CA PHE A 314 13.22 -4.02 13.70
C PHE A 314 14.55 -3.61 13.06
N ASP A 315 15.13 -4.51 12.28
CA ASP A 315 16.40 -4.34 11.56
C ASP A 315 16.25 -4.76 10.08
N PRO A 316 15.83 -3.85 9.19
CA PRO A 316 15.69 -4.14 7.77
C PRO A 316 16.99 -4.56 7.09
N THR A 317 18.11 -4.02 7.52
CA THR A 317 19.43 -4.28 6.91
C THR A 317 19.87 -5.71 7.17
N ASP A 318 19.78 -6.15 8.41
CA ASP A 318 20.11 -7.52 8.80
C ASP A 318 19.16 -8.52 8.15
N TYR A 319 17.85 -8.23 8.17
CA TYR A 319 16.85 -9.07 7.50
C TYR A 319 17.17 -9.29 6.01
N LEU A 320 17.45 -8.22 5.27
CA LEU A 320 17.80 -8.32 3.84
C LEU A 320 19.11 -9.06 3.62
N GLY A 321 20.08 -8.89 4.54
CA GLY A 321 21.33 -9.64 4.54
C GLY A 321 21.09 -11.14 4.70
N GLN A 322 20.24 -11.54 5.63
CA GLN A 322 19.88 -12.95 5.86
C GLN A 322 19.14 -13.54 4.63
N VAL A 323 18.17 -12.80 4.07
CA VAL A 323 17.47 -13.23 2.83
C VAL A 323 18.47 -13.42 1.67
N ARG A 324 19.40 -12.48 1.49
CA ARG A 324 20.39 -12.56 0.41
C ARG A 324 21.37 -13.70 0.62
N GLN A 325 21.73 -14.00 1.86
CA GLN A 325 22.61 -15.14 2.18
C GLN A 325 21.97 -16.48 1.82
N GLN A 326 20.66 -16.63 2.07
CA GLN A 326 19.90 -17.83 1.72
C GLN A 326 19.63 -17.91 0.21
N LEU A 327 19.39 -16.77 -0.43
CA LEU A 327 18.96 -16.68 -1.84
C LEU A 327 19.89 -15.74 -2.64
N PRO A 328 21.16 -16.13 -2.91
CA PRO A 328 22.16 -15.24 -3.52
C PRO A 328 21.77 -14.73 -4.91
N ASP A 329 21.06 -15.51 -5.69
CA ASP A 329 20.68 -15.20 -7.08
C ASP A 329 19.22 -14.79 -7.28
N CYS A 330 18.44 -14.62 -6.20
CA CYS A 330 17.05 -14.22 -6.28
C CYS A 330 16.92 -12.71 -6.59
N TYR A 331 16.02 -12.35 -7.52
CA TYR A 331 15.64 -10.97 -7.72
C TYR A 331 14.87 -10.47 -6.50
N LEU A 332 15.32 -9.36 -5.88
CA LEU A 332 14.79 -8.88 -4.61
C LEU A 332 14.46 -7.40 -4.68
N ILE A 333 13.21 -7.04 -4.46
CA ILE A 333 12.75 -5.67 -4.33
C ILE A 333 12.03 -5.46 -2.99
N VAL A 334 12.02 -4.22 -2.52
CA VAL A 334 11.42 -3.85 -1.25
C VAL A 334 10.31 -2.82 -1.44
N GLU A 335 9.24 -2.97 -0.68
CA GLU A 335 8.30 -1.87 -0.49
C GLU A 335 8.90 -0.89 0.50
N LYS A 336 9.44 0.17 -0.05
CA LYS A 336 9.97 1.33 0.68
C LYS A 336 9.42 2.59 0.05
N ILE A 337 8.77 3.38 0.87
CA ILE A 337 8.31 4.71 0.48
C ILE A 337 9.43 5.70 0.77
N LEU A 338 9.99 6.26 -0.30
CA LEU A 338 11.07 7.25 -0.21
C LEU A 338 10.48 8.66 -0.13
N ASP A 339 10.98 9.47 0.82
CA ASP A 339 10.68 10.89 0.92
C ASP A 339 11.44 11.70 -0.14
N ALA A 340 11.08 12.97 -0.34
CA ALA A 340 11.76 13.85 -1.31
C ALA A 340 13.23 14.04 -0.94
N GLY A 341 14.12 13.48 -1.76
CA GLY A 341 15.56 13.51 -1.55
C GLY A 341 16.07 12.44 -0.58
N GLU A 342 15.23 11.49 -0.19
CA GLU A 342 15.66 10.27 0.49
C GLU A 342 16.15 9.25 -0.54
N ASP A 343 17.28 8.64 -0.27
CA ASP A 343 17.86 7.58 -1.08
C ASP A 343 17.64 6.21 -0.43
N LEU A 344 17.39 5.20 -1.27
CA LEU A 344 17.41 3.82 -0.82
C LEU A 344 18.83 3.48 -0.33
N PRO A 345 18.96 2.81 0.84
CA PRO A 345 20.29 2.50 1.38
C PRO A 345 21.17 1.71 0.42
N ALA A 346 22.32 2.25 0.07
CA ALA A 346 23.25 1.63 -0.90
C ALA A 346 23.77 0.26 -0.43
N ALA A 347 23.81 0.02 0.88
CA ALA A 347 24.23 -1.26 1.45
C ALA A 347 23.15 -2.36 1.40
N TRP A 348 21.93 -2.04 1.01
CA TRP A 348 20.89 -3.07 0.92
C TRP A 348 21.12 -3.96 -0.30
N PRO A 349 21.15 -5.29 -0.13
CA PRO A 349 21.42 -6.23 -1.20
C PRO A 349 20.18 -6.51 -2.06
N VAL A 350 19.54 -5.44 -2.56
CA VAL A 350 18.30 -5.47 -3.32
C VAL A 350 18.48 -4.86 -4.71
N GLN A 351 17.53 -5.09 -5.61
CA GLN A 351 17.53 -4.50 -6.95
C GLN A 351 16.80 -3.17 -7.01
N GLY A 352 16.10 -2.77 -5.95
CA GLY A 352 15.45 -1.49 -5.81
C GLY A 352 14.12 -1.54 -5.07
N THR A 353 13.26 -0.53 -5.34
CA THR A 353 11.93 -0.37 -4.72
C THR A 353 10.82 -0.89 -5.62
N THR A 354 9.58 -0.95 -5.06
CA THR A 354 8.34 -1.24 -5.79
C THR A 354 7.87 -0.10 -6.70
N GLY A 355 8.57 1.05 -6.74
CA GLY A 355 8.40 2.07 -7.76
C GLY A 355 7.43 3.21 -7.45
N TYR A 356 7.08 3.48 -6.21
CA TYR A 356 6.28 4.66 -5.84
C TYR A 356 7.04 5.97 -6.10
N ASP A 357 8.37 5.96 -5.97
CA ASP A 357 9.26 7.04 -6.37
C ASP A 357 9.12 7.36 -7.86
N PHE A 358 9.12 6.35 -8.73
CA PHE A 358 8.90 6.52 -10.16
C PHE A 358 7.47 7.02 -10.45
N LEU A 359 6.45 6.44 -9.80
CA LEU A 359 5.05 6.84 -9.95
C LEU A 359 4.87 8.35 -9.75
N ASN A 360 5.42 8.88 -8.66
CA ASN A 360 5.29 10.29 -8.34
C ASN A 360 6.15 11.18 -9.25
N ALA A 361 7.33 10.73 -9.64
CA ALA A 361 8.18 11.45 -10.58
C ALA A 361 7.52 11.60 -11.95
N VAL A 362 7.00 10.50 -12.52
CA VAL A 362 6.32 10.56 -13.82
C VAL A 362 4.99 11.31 -13.75
N ASN A 363 4.21 11.15 -12.69
CA ASN A 363 2.97 11.91 -12.50
C ASN A 363 3.23 13.42 -12.44
N GLY A 364 4.29 13.83 -11.75
CA GLY A 364 4.70 15.23 -11.63
C GLY A 364 5.03 15.92 -12.96
N LEU A 365 5.47 15.16 -13.99
CA LEU A 365 5.72 15.69 -15.33
C LEU A 365 4.47 16.29 -15.98
N PHE A 366 3.31 15.76 -15.68
CA PHE A 366 2.03 16.18 -16.26
C PHE A 366 1.31 17.25 -15.45
N VAL A 367 1.93 17.75 -14.38
CA VAL A 367 1.43 18.87 -13.57
C VAL A 367 2.16 20.15 -13.94
N SER A 368 1.41 21.20 -14.23
CA SER A 368 1.93 22.49 -14.68
C SER A 368 2.45 23.34 -13.51
N GLY A 369 3.73 23.23 -13.18
CA GLY A 369 4.36 23.91 -12.03
C GLY A 369 4.20 25.43 -12.03
N LYS A 370 4.12 26.09 -13.21
CA LYS A 370 3.87 27.53 -13.34
C LYS A 370 2.55 27.98 -12.71
N ASN A 371 1.61 27.05 -12.53
CA ASN A 371 0.26 27.32 -12.01
C ASN A 371 0.11 26.96 -10.53
N ASP A 372 1.20 26.71 -9.80
CA ASP A 372 1.18 26.45 -8.35
C ASP A 372 0.42 27.53 -7.58
N GLY A 373 0.83 28.78 -7.67
CA GLY A 373 0.19 29.90 -7.00
C GLY A 373 -1.29 30.10 -7.37
N PRO A 374 -1.67 30.10 -8.65
CA PRO A 374 -3.08 30.14 -9.05
C PRO A 374 -3.93 28.99 -8.48
N MET A 375 -3.44 27.76 -8.44
CA MET A 375 -4.16 26.63 -7.88
C MET A 375 -4.28 26.73 -6.34
N GLU A 376 -3.24 27.19 -5.66
CA GLU A 376 -3.27 27.43 -4.22
C GLU A 376 -4.30 28.52 -3.86
N ARG A 377 -4.31 29.63 -4.61
CA ARG A 377 -5.32 30.70 -4.40
C ARG A 377 -6.75 30.21 -4.63
N LEU A 378 -6.98 29.42 -5.68
CA LEU A 378 -8.28 28.81 -5.91
C LEU A 378 -8.69 27.94 -4.72
N TYR A 379 -7.83 26.99 -4.33
CA TYR A 379 -8.11 26.05 -3.27
C TYR A 379 -8.46 26.76 -1.95
N ARG A 380 -7.63 27.72 -1.51
CA ARG A 380 -7.88 28.47 -0.29
C ARG A 380 -9.15 29.33 -0.37
N SER A 381 -9.36 30.03 -1.49
CA SER A 381 -10.54 30.88 -1.65
C SER A 381 -11.83 30.09 -1.71
N PHE A 382 -11.81 28.84 -2.19
CA PHE A 382 -12.99 28.00 -2.25
C PHE A 382 -13.28 27.30 -0.93
N THR A 383 -12.25 26.74 -0.29
CA THR A 383 -12.41 25.91 0.91
C THR A 383 -12.41 26.68 2.21
N GLY A 384 -11.77 27.87 2.22
CA GLY A 384 -11.55 28.65 3.46
C GLY A 384 -10.46 28.06 4.36
N LEU A 385 -9.74 27.03 3.94
CA LEU A 385 -8.70 26.41 4.76
C LEU A 385 -7.54 27.40 5.01
N ALA A 386 -7.22 27.57 6.28
CA ALA A 386 -6.12 28.39 6.77
C ALA A 386 -4.87 27.53 7.06
N GLY A 387 -3.73 28.18 7.27
CA GLY A 387 -2.46 27.52 7.61
C GLY A 387 -1.68 26.99 6.41
N SER A 388 -0.46 26.55 6.64
CA SER A 388 0.39 25.91 5.61
C SER A 388 0.16 24.40 5.56
N ALA A 389 0.51 23.77 4.41
CA ALA A 389 0.48 22.31 4.29
C ALA A 389 1.34 21.63 5.37
N ALA A 390 2.51 22.20 5.69
CA ALA A 390 3.39 21.68 6.73
C ALA A 390 2.76 21.75 8.13
N GLN A 391 2.06 22.85 8.45
CA GLN A 391 1.34 22.96 9.71
C GLN A 391 0.23 21.91 9.79
N LEU A 392 -0.58 21.78 8.75
CA LEU A 392 -1.67 20.81 8.66
C LEU A 392 -1.15 19.36 8.79
N LEU A 393 -0.02 19.03 8.13
CA LEU A 393 0.60 17.70 8.25
C LEU A 393 0.97 17.40 9.72
N ARG A 394 1.60 18.36 10.40
CA ARG A 394 1.96 18.19 11.81
C ARG A 394 0.73 17.98 12.71
N GLU A 395 -0.32 18.77 12.49
CA GLU A 395 -1.59 18.63 13.21
C GLU A 395 -2.17 17.22 13.01
N LYS A 396 -2.10 16.68 11.78
CA LYS A 396 -2.61 15.34 11.48
C LYS A 396 -1.73 14.24 12.04
N LYS A 397 -0.40 14.34 11.95
CA LYS A 397 0.52 13.39 12.60
C LYS A 397 0.30 13.40 14.12
N ARG A 398 0.13 14.58 14.75
CA ARG A 398 -0.16 14.68 16.18
C ARG A 398 -1.51 14.07 16.54
N LEU A 399 -2.56 14.33 15.76
CA LEU A 399 -3.88 13.73 15.96
C LEU A 399 -3.78 12.22 15.95
N VAL A 400 -3.16 11.65 14.93
CA VAL A 400 -2.97 10.21 14.75
C VAL A 400 -2.13 9.61 15.89
N LEU A 401 -1.03 10.26 16.28
CA LEU A 401 -0.19 9.80 17.39
C LEU A 401 -0.98 9.70 18.70
N MET A 402 -1.81 10.72 18.98
CA MET A 402 -2.55 10.82 20.24
C MET A 402 -3.85 10.01 20.26
N THR A 403 -4.35 9.58 19.10
CA THR A 403 -5.60 8.81 19.00
C THR A 403 -5.38 7.34 18.65
N LEU A 404 -4.37 6.99 17.85
CA LEU A 404 -4.13 5.62 17.39
C LEU A 404 -2.90 4.98 18.03
N PHE A 405 -1.84 5.74 18.29
CA PHE A 405 -0.53 5.23 18.73
C PHE A 405 -0.14 5.68 20.14
N ARG A 406 -1.11 6.10 20.95
CA ARG A 406 -0.87 6.56 22.33
C ARG A 406 -0.23 5.47 23.20
N GLY A 407 -0.64 4.22 23.03
CA GLY A 407 -0.09 3.07 23.75
C GLY A 407 1.37 2.80 23.37
N GLU A 408 1.68 2.83 22.08
CA GLU A 408 3.03 2.67 21.55
C GLU A 408 3.96 3.82 22.01
N LEU A 409 3.48 5.06 21.98
CA LEU A 409 4.19 6.23 22.48
C LEU A 409 4.48 6.08 23.99
N ALA A 410 3.50 5.65 24.77
CA ALA A 410 3.66 5.41 26.21
C ALA A 410 4.68 4.30 26.49
N ARG A 411 4.70 3.21 25.71
CA ARG A 411 5.72 2.15 25.83
C ARG A 411 7.11 2.67 25.49
N LEU A 412 7.25 3.43 24.41
CA LEU A 412 8.54 4.05 24.05
C LEU A 412 9.03 5.00 25.13
N CYS A 413 8.12 5.77 25.74
CA CYS A 413 8.43 6.66 26.85
C CYS A 413 8.85 5.90 28.12
N ARG A 414 8.19 4.79 28.45
CA ARG A 414 8.59 3.93 29.61
C ARG A 414 9.99 3.38 29.41
N LEU A 415 10.34 2.95 28.20
CA LEU A 415 11.68 2.46 27.89
C LEU A 415 12.72 3.57 28.03
N ALA A 416 12.45 4.78 27.49
CA ALA A 416 13.32 5.95 27.66
C ALA A 416 13.50 6.33 29.14
N LYS A 417 12.43 6.35 29.94
CA LYS A 417 12.51 6.65 31.38
C LYS A 417 13.30 5.60 32.15
N ARG A 418 13.20 4.33 31.79
CA ARG A 418 14.00 3.23 32.38
C ARG A 418 15.49 3.47 32.11
N ILE A 419 15.84 3.84 30.88
CA ILE A 419 17.24 4.16 30.52
C ILE A 419 17.71 5.39 31.28
N ALA A 420 16.94 6.47 31.31
CA ALA A 420 17.25 7.70 32.05
C ALA A 420 17.49 7.42 33.54
N SER A 421 16.66 6.58 34.14
CA SER A 421 16.78 6.22 35.57
C SER A 421 18.06 5.43 35.89
N GLY A 422 18.66 4.79 34.89
CA GLY A 422 19.96 4.08 35.02
C GLY A 422 21.20 4.98 34.90
N THR A 423 21.02 6.24 34.52
CA THR A 423 22.15 7.21 34.40
C THR A 423 22.13 8.23 35.52
N ILE A 424 23.31 8.64 35.98
CA ILE A 424 23.45 9.64 37.06
C ILE A 424 22.92 11.01 36.57
N ARG A 425 23.16 11.33 35.32
CA ARG A 425 22.83 12.62 34.71
C ARG A 425 21.34 12.83 34.53
N ASP A 426 20.61 11.74 34.10
CA ASP A 426 19.28 11.89 33.56
C ASP A 426 18.17 11.27 34.45
N ARG A 427 18.55 10.75 35.64
CA ARG A 427 17.62 10.03 36.54
C ARG A 427 16.40 10.86 36.96
N ASP A 428 16.55 12.18 37.03
CA ASP A 428 15.51 13.11 37.47
C ASP A 428 14.60 13.59 36.33
N LEU A 429 14.85 13.18 35.08
CA LEU A 429 13.97 13.53 33.97
C LEU A 429 12.56 12.96 34.21
N MET A 430 11.56 13.81 34.09
CA MET A 430 10.16 13.41 34.32
C MET A 430 9.58 12.67 33.10
N GLY A 431 8.90 11.54 33.33
CA GLY A 431 8.27 10.74 32.26
C GLY A 431 7.24 11.55 31.46
N SER A 432 6.47 12.43 32.10
CA SER A 432 5.50 13.28 31.41
C SER A 432 6.16 14.26 30.43
N ARG A 433 7.35 14.79 30.75
CA ARG A 433 8.11 15.69 29.87
C ARG A 433 8.78 14.90 28.75
N LEU A 434 9.32 13.72 29.03
CA LEU A 434 9.84 12.79 28.01
C LEU A 434 8.76 12.38 27.02
N LEU A 435 7.53 12.14 27.47
CA LEU A 435 6.41 11.82 26.60
C LEU A 435 6.10 12.98 25.62
N GLN A 436 6.13 14.22 26.13
CA GLN A 436 5.93 15.41 25.31
C GLN A 436 7.02 15.56 24.26
N VAL A 437 8.29 15.39 24.64
CA VAL A 437 9.42 15.47 23.70
C VAL A 437 9.33 14.40 22.63
N LEU A 438 9.05 13.15 23.02
CA LEU A 438 8.89 12.06 22.06
C LEU A 438 7.77 12.36 21.05
N ALA A 439 6.66 12.91 21.51
CA ALA A 439 5.58 13.34 20.63
C ALA A 439 6.03 14.44 19.65
N GLU A 440 6.76 15.47 20.13
CA GLU A 440 7.28 16.53 19.25
C GLU A 440 8.27 15.99 18.21
N VAL A 441 9.22 15.16 18.62
CA VAL A 441 10.23 14.59 17.72
C VAL A 441 9.59 13.68 16.68
N LEU A 442 8.68 12.79 17.07
CA LEU A 442 7.95 11.89 16.16
C LEU A 442 7.12 12.66 15.14
N VAL A 443 6.41 13.71 15.59
CA VAL A 443 5.59 14.56 14.70
C VAL A 443 6.46 15.34 13.72
N ALA A 444 7.63 15.81 14.16
CA ALA A 444 8.59 16.55 13.32
C ALA A 444 9.46 15.65 12.44
N PHE A 445 9.39 14.33 12.60
CA PHE A 445 10.25 13.40 11.88
C PHE A 445 10.01 13.50 10.36
N PRO A 446 11.05 13.80 9.54
CA PRO A 446 10.85 14.21 8.15
C PRO A 446 10.72 13.06 7.15
N VAL A 447 11.10 11.84 7.54
CA VAL A 447 11.03 10.61 6.72
C VAL A 447 10.21 9.53 7.44
N TYR A 448 9.91 8.43 6.79
CA TYR A 448 9.18 7.32 7.43
C TYR A 448 9.97 6.76 8.61
N ARG A 449 11.25 6.49 8.41
CA ARG A 449 12.17 6.08 9.48
C ARG A 449 13.62 6.33 9.10
N THR A 450 14.50 6.28 10.09
CA THR A 450 15.94 6.08 9.94
C THR A 450 16.29 4.61 10.17
N TYR A 451 17.53 4.26 9.91
CA TYR A 451 18.00 2.87 10.04
C TYR A 451 19.27 2.83 10.89
N VAL A 452 19.24 3.57 11.99
CA VAL A 452 20.32 3.54 13.00
C VAL A 452 20.28 2.19 13.68
N ASP A 453 21.32 1.39 13.45
CA ASP A 453 21.41 0.03 13.96
C ASP A 453 22.82 -0.28 14.47
N GLY A 454 22.91 -1.03 15.58
CA GLY A 454 24.15 -1.60 16.12
C GLY A 454 25.37 -0.68 16.23
N GLY A 455 25.21 0.63 16.10
CA GLY A 455 26.28 1.61 16.01
C GLY A 455 26.64 2.06 14.60
N VAL A 456 26.00 1.50 13.58
CA VAL A 456 26.14 2.00 12.20
C VAL A 456 25.10 3.10 11.98
N ILE A 457 25.59 4.31 11.81
CA ILE A 457 24.78 5.49 11.46
C ILE A 457 25.08 5.79 10.01
N ARG A 458 24.05 5.87 9.15
CA ARG A 458 24.19 6.26 7.76
C ARG A 458 24.40 7.74 7.63
N ASP A 459 25.04 8.20 6.56
CA ASP A 459 25.33 9.62 6.34
C ASP A 459 24.09 10.52 6.37
N ALA A 460 22.91 10.01 5.95
CA ALA A 460 21.67 10.76 5.94
C ALA A 460 20.92 10.77 7.28
N ASP A 461 21.07 9.74 8.13
CA ASP A 461 20.31 9.60 9.36
C ASP A 461 20.52 10.76 10.35
N PRO A 462 21.76 11.27 10.58
CA PRO A 462 21.98 12.43 11.43
C PRO A 462 21.26 13.68 10.94
N LEU A 463 21.10 13.85 9.62
CA LEU A 463 20.40 15.00 9.04
C LEU A 463 18.90 14.95 9.37
N TYR A 464 18.28 13.79 9.27
CA TYR A 464 16.85 13.61 9.56
C TYR A 464 16.58 13.75 11.05
N ILE A 465 17.39 13.09 11.89
CA ILE A 465 17.31 13.17 13.34
C ILE A 465 17.53 14.62 13.80
N GLY A 466 18.58 15.27 13.28
CA GLY A 466 18.93 16.65 13.60
C GLY A 466 17.81 17.64 13.25
N LYS A 467 17.15 17.47 12.10
CA LYS A 467 15.98 18.28 11.71
C LYS A 467 14.83 18.11 12.70
N ALA A 468 14.48 16.87 13.06
CA ALA A 468 13.39 16.60 14.00
C ALA A 468 13.66 17.19 15.38
N LEU A 469 14.89 17.02 15.91
CA LEU A 469 15.30 17.55 17.20
C LEU A 469 15.34 19.10 17.20
N SER A 470 15.84 19.71 16.12
CA SER A 470 15.88 21.17 15.96
C SER A 470 14.46 21.77 15.93
N GLU A 471 13.55 21.14 15.20
CA GLU A 471 12.15 21.57 15.14
C GLU A 471 11.46 21.39 16.51
N ALA A 472 11.73 20.30 17.22
CA ALA A 472 11.21 20.07 18.57
C ALA A 472 11.73 21.15 19.54
N ARG A 473 13.02 21.50 19.52
CA ARG A 473 13.61 22.59 20.33
C ARG A 473 12.98 23.95 20.03
N SER A 474 12.79 24.26 18.76
CA SER A 474 12.16 25.53 18.34
C SER A 474 10.77 25.70 18.90
N ARG A 475 10.02 24.62 19.06
CA ARG A 475 8.64 24.64 19.56
C ARG A 475 8.55 24.53 21.07
N ARG A 476 9.47 23.78 21.66
CA ARG A 476 9.47 23.48 23.08
C ARG A 476 10.86 23.73 23.67
N PRO A 477 11.31 25.01 23.70
CA PRO A 477 12.61 25.36 24.30
C PRO A 477 12.66 25.06 25.81
N ASP A 478 11.51 24.95 26.44
CA ASP A 478 11.35 24.56 27.85
C ASP A 478 11.72 23.09 28.13
N LEU A 479 11.87 22.25 27.09
CA LEU A 479 12.18 20.83 27.17
C LEU A 479 13.59 20.47 26.67
N ASP A 480 14.53 21.42 26.66
CA ASP A 480 15.88 21.22 26.04
C ASP A 480 16.65 20.08 26.69
N ALA A 481 16.57 19.91 28.01
CA ALA A 481 17.26 18.82 28.72
C ALA A 481 16.75 17.44 28.26
N GLU A 482 15.45 17.27 28.18
CA GLU A 482 14.80 16.04 27.70
C GLU A 482 15.10 15.79 26.21
N ILE A 483 15.11 16.85 25.38
CA ILE A 483 15.50 16.75 23.96
C ILE A 483 16.97 16.33 23.84
N GLY A 484 17.84 16.86 24.69
CA GLY A 484 19.25 16.45 24.76
C GLY A 484 19.41 14.97 25.11
N PHE A 485 18.63 14.46 26.06
CA PHE A 485 18.60 13.03 26.39
C PHE A 485 18.12 12.17 25.21
N ILE A 486 17.03 12.56 24.55
CA ILE A 486 16.53 11.84 23.35
C ILE A 486 17.55 11.87 22.22
N ALA A 487 18.27 12.98 22.03
CA ALA A 487 19.37 13.05 21.06
C ALA A 487 20.48 12.03 21.38
N ALA A 488 20.85 11.90 22.65
CA ALA A 488 21.84 10.93 23.09
C ALA A 488 21.40 9.47 22.88
N LEU A 489 20.10 9.18 22.95
CA LEU A 489 19.59 7.83 22.64
C LEU A 489 19.78 7.44 21.16
N PHE A 490 19.79 8.41 20.24
CA PHE A 490 20.12 8.16 18.83
C PHE A 490 21.64 8.01 18.61
N ASP A 491 22.46 8.67 19.41
CA ASP A 491 23.91 8.55 19.33
C ASP A 491 24.38 7.25 20.01
N ALA A 492 24.88 6.33 19.21
CA ALA A 492 25.35 5.04 19.70
C ALA A 492 26.60 5.14 20.62
N SER A 493 27.34 6.25 20.54
CA SER A 493 28.63 6.45 21.29
C SER A 493 28.40 6.86 22.75
N GLY A 494 27.18 7.28 23.12
CA GLY A 494 26.88 7.86 24.44
C GLY A 494 26.56 6.86 25.56
N PHE A 495 26.50 5.56 25.27
CA PHE A 495 26.17 4.52 26.26
C PHE A 495 27.27 3.49 26.34
N ASP A 496 27.80 3.26 27.54
CA ASP A 496 28.85 2.27 27.82
C ASP A 496 28.49 0.87 27.29
N ALA A 497 29.49 0.14 26.84
CA ALA A 497 29.35 -1.24 26.42
C ALA A 497 28.73 -2.08 27.55
N GLY A 498 27.52 -2.61 27.33
CA GLY A 498 26.80 -3.40 28.33
C GLY A 498 25.25 -3.27 28.23
N ALA A 499 24.56 -3.47 29.34
CA ALA A 499 23.11 -3.46 29.43
C ALA A 499 22.48 -2.13 28.95
N GLY A 500 23.13 -0.99 29.15
CA GLY A 500 22.68 0.33 28.69
C GLY A 500 22.66 0.45 27.16
N ALA A 501 23.69 -0.06 26.48
CA ALA A 501 23.79 -0.05 25.02
C ALA A 501 22.67 -0.92 24.39
N GLY A 502 22.38 -2.09 24.96
CA GLY A 502 21.28 -2.96 24.52
C GLY A 502 19.92 -2.30 24.67
N GLN A 503 19.66 -1.61 25.79
CA GLN A 503 18.41 -0.88 26.01
C GLN A 503 18.26 0.31 25.03
N ALA A 504 19.33 1.05 24.76
CA ALA A 504 19.33 2.15 23.78
C ALA A 504 19.08 1.62 22.36
N ARG A 505 19.70 0.49 21.97
CA ARG A 505 19.41 -0.19 20.69
C ARG A 505 17.92 -0.58 20.59
N ALA A 506 17.38 -1.20 21.64
CA ALA A 506 15.98 -1.57 21.69
C ALA A 506 15.07 -0.34 21.56
N TRP A 507 15.41 0.76 22.23
CA TRP A 507 14.66 2.02 22.14
C TRP A 507 14.68 2.58 20.71
N ARG A 508 15.86 2.64 20.06
CA ARG A 508 16.01 3.11 18.68
C ARG A 508 15.16 2.28 17.71
N GLY A 509 15.24 0.95 17.79
CA GLY A 509 14.44 0.06 16.97
C GLY A 509 12.95 0.34 17.14
N ARG A 510 12.47 0.49 18.39
CA ARG A 510 11.06 0.80 18.68
C ARG A 510 10.65 2.19 18.21
N PHE A 511 11.52 3.19 18.35
CA PHE A 511 11.26 4.51 17.80
C PHE A 511 11.07 4.45 16.27
N GLN A 512 11.94 3.76 15.58
CA GLN A 512 11.93 3.59 14.13
C GLN A 512 10.70 2.78 13.66
N GLN A 513 10.31 1.75 14.40
CA GLN A 513 9.09 0.99 14.15
C GLN A 513 7.79 1.78 14.41
N LEU A 514 7.83 2.85 15.23
CA LEU A 514 6.69 3.73 15.47
C LEU A 514 6.64 4.91 14.50
N SER A 515 7.80 5.46 14.08
CA SER A 515 7.85 6.63 13.20
C SER A 515 7.28 6.32 11.81
N SER A 516 7.49 5.11 11.29
CA SER A 516 6.99 4.68 9.98
C SER A 516 5.45 4.62 9.94
N PRO A 517 4.76 3.84 10.77
CA PRO A 517 3.28 3.79 10.77
C PRO A 517 2.64 5.13 11.13
N LEU A 518 3.27 5.94 12.00
CA LEU A 518 2.80 7.29 12.29
C LEU A 518 2.83 8.17 11.03
N THR A 519 3.89 8.07 10.24
CA THR A 519 4.00 8.82 8.99
C THR A 519 2.99 8.31 7.98
N ALA A 520 2.87 7.02 7.77
CA ALA A 520 1.87 6.44 6.87
C ALA A 520 0.44 6.88 7.25
N LYS A 521 0.03 6.68 8.50
CA LYS A 521 -1.33 7.03 8.95
C LYS A 521 -1.58 8.54 9.04
N GLY A 522 -0.61 9.30 9.53
CA GLY A 522 -0.74 10.76 9.68
C GLY A 522 -0.66 11.51 8.35
N PHE A 523 0.20 11.08 7.45
CA PHE A 523 0.39 11.68 6.14
C PHE A 523 -0.52 11.05 5.08
N GLU A 524 -0.32 9.77 4.74
CA GLU A 524 -0.99 9.16 3.59
C GLU A 524 -2.48 8.93 3.82
N ASP A 525 -2.85 8.44 5.03
CA ASP A 525 -4.23 8.08 5.33
C ASP A 525 -5.03 9.21 6.00
N THR A 526 -4.39 10.32 6.38
CA THR A 526 -5.12 11.44 6.99
C THR A 526 -4.90 12.74 6.24
N PHE A 527 -3.65 13.23 6.16
CA PHE A 527 -3.37 14.50 5.53
C PHE A 527 -3.76 14.53 4.06
N LEU A 528 -3.52 13.46 3.29
CA LEU A 528 -3.86 13.37 1.86
C LEU A 528 -5.37 13.36 1.58
N TYR A 529 -6.21 13.19 2.60
CA TYR A 529 -7.68 13.34 2.48
C TYR A 529 -8.18 14.71 2.96
N VAL A 530 -7.29 15.54 3.49
CA VAL A 530 -7.62 16.90 3.97
C VAL A 530 -7.06 17.97 3.06
N TYR A 531 -5.81 17.84 2.59
CA TYR A 531 -5.17 18.80 1.70
C TYR A 531 -5.47 18.45 0.24
N ASN A 532 -6.53 19.03 -0.31
CA ASN A 532 -7.15 18.62 -1.57
C ASN A 532 -6.85 19.57 -2.74
N ARG A 533 -5.75 20.33 -2.72
CA ARG A 533 -5.42 21.34 -3.76
C ARG A 533 -5.46 20.78 -5.17
N LEU A 534 -4.80 19.64 -5.41
CA LEU A 534 -4.86 18.84 -6.62
C LEU A 534 -4.65 17.37 -6.22
N ILE A 535 -5.74 16.61 -6.19
CA ILE A 535 -5.70 15.26 -5.58
C ILE A 535 -4.93 14.22 -6.41
N SER A 536 -4.55 14.52 -7.65
CA SER A 536 -3.61 13.66 -8.40
C SER A 536 -2.20 13.62 -7.81
N LEU A 537 -1.85 14.59 -6.94
CA LEU A 537 -0.60 14.62 -6.18
C LEU A 537 -0.71 13.93 -4.81
N ASN A 538 -1.95 13.60 -4.39
CA ASN A 538 -2.23 12.92 -3.13
C ASN A 538 -2.11 11.41 -3.36
N GLU A 539 -0.89 10.91 -3.39
CA GLU A 539 -0.58 9.51 -3.67
C GLU A 539 0.45 8.98 -2.68
N VAL A 540 0.55 7.65 -2.54
CA VAL A 540 1.58 7.00 -1.73
C VAL A 540 2.96 7.48 -2.15
N GLY A 541 3.76 7.97 -1.20
CA GLY A 541 5.05 8.58 -1.48
C GLY A 541 5.00 9.92 -2.25
N GLY A 542 3.81 10.51 -2.40
CA GLY A 542 3.61 11.80 -3.07
C GLY A 542 3.87 12.99 -2.14
N PHE A 543 4.12 14.15 -2.75
CA PHE A 543 4.35 15.42 -2.04
C PHE A 543 3.41 16.49 -2.58
N PRO A 544 2.18 16.62 -2.05
CA PRO A 544 1.17 17.54 -2.60
C PRO A 544 1.57 19.02 -2.60
N TRP A 545 2.55 19.40 -1.79
CA TRP A 545 3.12 20.76 -1.78
C TRP A 545 4.18 20.97 -2.88
N ARG A 546 4.74 19.90 -3.45
CA ARG A 546 5.63 19.97 -4.62
C ARG A 546 4.78 19.93 -5.90
N PHE A 547 4.43 21.10 -6.41
CA PHE A 547 3.48 21.23 -7.51
C PHE A 547 4.14 21.04 -8.87
N GLY A 548 4.16 19.80 -9.35
CA GLY A 548 4.78 19.42 -10.61
C GLY A 548 6.27 19.10 -10.52
N LEU A 549 6.79 18.47 -11.57
CA LEU A 549 8.20 18.15 -11.74
C LEU A 549 8.72 18.69 -13.08
N SER A 550 9.90 19.31 -13.07
CA SER A 550 10.52 19.76 -14.32
C SER A 550 11.07 18.57 -15.13
N PRO A 551 11.15 18.67 -16.49
CA PRO A 551 11.86 17.66 -17.27
C PRO A 551 13.30 17.44 -16.82
N GLN A 552 14.00 18.47 -16.40
CA GLN A 552 15.37 18.38 -15.91
C GLN A 552 15.48 17.58 -14.61
N ASP A 553 14.55 17.79 -13.66
CA ASP A 553 14.52 17.00 -12.42
C ASP A 553 14.18 15.54 -12.70
N PHE A 554 13.27 15.28 -13.64
CA PHE A 554 12.95 13.92 -14.08
C PHE A 554 14.15 13.25 -14.75
N HIS A 555 14.87 13.96 -15.62
CA HIS A 555 16.08 13.41 -16.23
C HIS A 555 17.16 13.10 -15.19
N ARG A 556 17.33 13.96 -14.17
CA ARG A 556 18.25 13.68 -13.05
C ARG A 556 17.83 12.42 -12.30
N PHE A 557 16.55 12.32 -11.94
CA PHE A 557 16.00 11.13 -11.31
C PHE A 557 16.28 9.86 -12.13
N CYS A 558 16.04 9.87 -13.44
CA CYS A 558 16.31 8.73 -14.32
C CYS A 558 17.80 8.40 -14.44
N ALA A 559 18.68 9.42 -14.50
CA ALA A 559 20.11 9.21 -14.56
C ALA A 559 20.65 8.58 -13.27
N ASP A 560 20.23 9.11 -12.12
CA ASP A 560 20.58 8.55 -10.80
C ASP A 560 20.09 7.10 -10.65
N ARG A 561 18.85 6.86 -11.07
CA ARG A 561 18.26 5.50 -11.07
C ARG A 561 19.02 4.55 -11.98
N ASN A 562 19.40 4.98 -13.17
CA ASN A 562 20.19 4.16 -14.11
C ASN A 562 21.56 3.79 -13.55
N GLY A 563 22.17 4.67 -12.76
CA GLY A 563 23.46 4.43 -12.14
C GLY A 563 23.41 3.54 -10.88
N ARG A 564 22.36 3.67 -10.08
CA ARG A 564 22.31 3.05 -8.74
C ARG A 564 21.32 1.91 -8.62
N TRP A 565 20.12 2.05 -9.21
CA TRP A 565 19.01 1.10 -9.09
C TRP A 565 18.35 0.80 -10.44
N PRO A 566 19.12 0.35 -11.47
CA PRO A 566 18.63 0.19 -12.85
C PRO A 566 17.52 -0.86 -12.99
N HIS A 567 17.31 -1.68 -11.98
CA HIS A 567 16.35 -2.77 -11.97
C HIS A 567 15.20 -2.58 -10.97
N SER A 568 15.05 -1.39 -10.40
CA SER A 568 13.90 -1.01 -9.57
C SER A 568 12.62 -0.98 -10.41
N PHE A 569 11.45 -1.21 -9.80
CA PHE A 569 10.19 -1.16 -10.56
C PHE A 569 9.82 0.27 -11.00
N ASN A 570 9.24 0.37 -12.18
CA ASN A 570 8.56 1.55 -12.69
C ASN A 570 7.05 1.32 -12.57
N ALA A 571 6.46 1.59 -11.43
CA ALA A 571 5.02 1.53 -11.23
C ALA A 571 4.34 2.84 -11.64
N THR A 572 3.09 2.76 -12.09
CA THR A 572 2.17 3.89 -12.27
C THR A 572 0.81 3.63 -11.63
N ALA A 573 0.52 2.39 -11.29
CA ALA A 573 -0.61 1.96 -10.48
C ALA A 573 -0.20 0.73 -9.67
N THR A 574 -0.75 0.59 -8.46
CA THR A 574 -0.58 -0.57 -7.59
C THR A 574 -1.90 -0.87 -6.87
N HIS A 575 -1.93 -1.94 -6.11
CA HIS A 575 -3.08 -2.28 -5.27
C HIS A 575 -3.29 -1.31 -4.08
N ASP A 576 -2.30 -0.44 -3.77
CA ASP A 576 -2.35 0.56 -2.69
C ASP A 576 -2.42 2.00 -3.20
N SER A 577 -2.39 2.21 -4.52
CA SER A 577 -2.53 3.54 -5.10
C SER A 577 -3.83 4.21 -4.66
N LYS A 578 -3.75 5.47 -4.29
CA LYS A 578 -4.94 6.26 -3.91
C LYS A 578 -5.88 6.47 -5.10
N ARG A 579 -5.36 6.40 -6.34
CA ARG A 579 -6.11 6.53 -7.61
C ARG A 579 -5.43 5.77 -8.72
N GLY A 580 -6.21 5.29 -9.69
CA GLY A 580 -5.72 4.69 -10.92
C GLY A 580 -4.85 5.66 -11.75
N GLU A 581 -3.97 5.12 -12.57
CA GLU A 581 -3.00 5.91 -13.35
C GLU A 581 -3.66 6.89 -14.31
N ASP A 582 -4.78 6.49 -14.93
CA ASP A 582 -5.50 7.32 -15.90
C ASP A 582 -6.41 8.35 -15.22
N ALA A 583 -6.90 8.05 -14.01
CA ALA A 583 -7.60 9.02 -13.18
C ALA A 583 -6.69 10.18 -12.78
N ARG A 584 -5.43 9.89 -12.41
CA ARG A 584 -4.43 10.93 -12.12
C ARG A 584 -4.06 11.72 -13.37
N ALA A 585 -3.80 11.04 -14.50
CA ALA A 585 -3.46 11.67 -15.76
C ALA A 585 -4.55 12.66 -16.22
N ARG A 586 -5.81 12.34 -15.99
CA ARG A 586 -6.96 13.21 -16.26
C ARG A 586 -7.01 14.40 -15.30
N LEU A 587 -6.82 14.19 -14.01
CA LEU A 587 -6.81 15.24 -12.99
C LEU A 587 -5.65 16.23 -13.19
N ASN A 588 -4.51 15.78 -13.66
CA ASN A 588 -3.35 16.61 -13.93
C ASN A 588 -3.66 17.77 -14.90
N VAL A 589 -4.60 17.57 -15.83
CA VAL A 589 -5.06 18.59 -16.78
C VAL A 589 -5.60 19.83 -16.07
N LEU A 590 -6.20 19.68 -14.87
CA LEU A 590 -6.68 20.81 -14.09
C LEU A 590 -5.58 21.81 -13.76
N SER A 591 -4.34 21.34 -13.58
CA SER A 591 -3.18 22.19 -13.34
C SER A 591 -2.82 23.10 -14.52
N GLU A 592 -3.22 22.74 -15.74
CA GLU A 592 -2.98 23.55 -16.93
C GLU A 592 -3.98 24.71 -17.05
N ILE A 593 -5.16 24.58 -16.43
CA ILE A 593 -6.33 25.46 -16.64
C ILE A 593 -6.90 26.04 -15.33
N PRO A 594 -6.10 26.67 -14.45
CA PRO A 594 -6.59 27.14 -13.15
C PRO A 594 -7.74 28.15 -13.28
N GLY A 595 -7.74 29.02 -14.30
CA GLY A 595 -8.80 29.99 -14.53
C GLY A 595 -10.15 29.35 -14.94
N PRO A 596 -10.19 28.52 -16.00
CA PRO A 596 -11.38 27.74 -16.35
C PRO A 596 -11.85 26.84 -15.17
N TRP A 597 -10.94 26.18 -14.46
CA TRP A 597 -11.29 25.37 -13.29
C TRP A 597 -11.92 26.20 -12.18
N THR A 598 -11.40 27.38 -11.91
CA THR A 598 -12.01 28.32 -10.92
C THR A 598 -13.45 28.68 -11.29
N ARG A 599 -13.72 28.95 -12.55
CA ARG A 599 -15.09 29.23 -13.02
C ARG A 599 -16.00 28.01 -12.88
N GLN A 600 -15.49 26.86 -13.27
CA GLN A 600 -16.25 25.62 -13.27
C GLN A 600 -16.61 25.14 -11.86
N ILE A 601 -15.68 25.16 -10.93
CA ILE A 601 -15.94 24.76 -9.53
C ILE A 601 -16.98 25.67 -8.86
N ARG A 602 -16.93 26.96 -9.13
CA ARG A 602 -17.93 27.91 -8.64
C ARG A 602 -19.30 27.68 -9.29
N CYS A 603 -19.35 27.32 -10.57
CA CYS A 603 -20.57 26.93 -11.25
C CYS A 603 -21.18 25.67 -10.63
N PHE A 604 -20.36 24.64 -10.45
CA PHE A 604 -20.79 23.38 -9.81
C PHE A 604 -21.36 23.62 -8.42
N SER A 605 -20.63 24.37 -7.57
CA SER A 605 -21.08 24.67 -6.22
C SER A 605 -22.38 25.48 -6.18
N ARG A 606 -22.58 26.40 -7.13
CA ARG A 606 -23.85 27.18 -7.25
C ARG A 606 -25.03 26.28 -7.64
N LEU A 607 -24.83 25.42 -8.65
CA LEU A 607 -25.85 24.48 -9.14
C LEU A 607 -26.28 23.49 -8.06
N ASN A 608 -25.35 23.12 -7.18
CA ASN A 608 -25.56 22.10 -6.16
C ASN A 608 -25.90 22.66 -4.77
N ARG A 609 -25.99 23.99 -4.61
CA ARG A 609 -26.27 24.62 -3.31
C ARG A 609 -27.55 24.05 -2.65
N GLY A 610 -28.62 23.92 -3.40
CA GLY A 610 -29.90 23.41 -2.91
C GLY A 610 -29.93 21.90 -2.64
N ARG A 611 -28.88 21.17 -3.02
CA ARG A 611 -28.74 19.72 -2.77
C ARG A 611 -27.98 19.36 -1.51
N LYS A 612 -27.41 20.38 -0.83
CA LYS A 612 -26.75 20.22 0.45
C LYS A 612 -27.74 20.16 1.58
N SER A 613 -27.50 19.30 2.56
CA SER A 613 -28.22 19.32 3.84
C SER A 613 -27.60 20.34 4.78
N LEU A 614 -28.40 20.90 5.67
CA LEU A 614 -27.92 21.72 6.80
C LEU A 614 -27.87 20.84 8.05
N LEU A 615 -26.68 20.68 8.62
CA LEU A 615 -26.48 19.94 9.85
C LEU A 615 -25.89 20.90 10.89
N ARG A 616 -26.60 21.07 12.01
CA ARG A 616 -26.20 21.99 13.08
C ARG A 616 -25.90 23.43 12.57
N GLY A 617 -26.62 23.86 11.53
CA GLY A 617 -26.47 25.17 10.89
C GLY A 617 -25.36 25.27 9.83
N GLU A 618 -24.58 24.22 9.63
CA GLU A 618 -23.52 24.17 8.62
C GLU A 618 -23.91 23.30 7.42
N PRO A 619 -23.50 23.66 6.18
CA PRO A 619 -23.78 22.83 5.00
C PRO A 619 -22.93 21.57 4.95
N ALA A 620 -23.57 20.45 4.62
CA ALA A 620 -22.92 19.15 4.39
C ALA A 620 -23.20 18.69 2.94
N PRO A 621 -22.15 18.32 2.17
CA PRO A 621 -20.71 18.39 2.51
C PRO A 621 -20.22 19.82 2.75
N ASP A 622 -19.16 19.97 3.57
CA ASP A 622 -18.48 21.25 3.71
C ASP A 622 -17.73 21.61 2.41
N ARG A 623 -17.11 22.79 2.35
CA ARG A 623 -16.43 23.26 1.15
C ARG A 623 -15.25 22.41 0.72
N ASN A 624 -14.49 21.85 1.67
CA ASN A 624 -13.33 21.05 1.36
C ASN A 624 -13.72 19.66 0.86
N ASP A 625 -14.73 19.05 1.47
CA ASP A 625 -15.26 17.76 1.05
C ASP A 625 -15.98 17.87 -0.30
N GLU A 626 -16.72 18.96 -0.53
CA GLU A 626 -17.30 19.29 -1.84
C GLU A 626 -16.23 19.40 -2.92
N TYR A 627 -15.10 20.06 -2.62
CA TYR A 627 -13.98 20.22 -3.54
C TYR A 627 -13.30 18.88 -3.86
N LEU A 628 -13.10 18.05 -2.85
CA LEU A 628 -12.60 16.68 -2.99
C LEU A 628 -13.52 15.85 -3.91
N PHE A 629 -14.83 15.87 -3.65
CA PHE A 629 -15.80 15.08 -4.43
C PHE A 629 -15.83 15.49 -5.89
N TYR A 630 -15.78 16.77 -6.23
CA TYR A 630 -15.74 17.20 -7.62
C TYR A 630 -14.47 16.74 -8.34
N GLN A 631 -13.31 16.77 -7.68
CA GLN A 631 -12.09 16.24 -8.28
C GLN A 631 -12.15 14.71 -8.41
N ALA A 632 -12.60 14.00 -7.39
CA ALA A 632 -12.75 12.55 -7.43
C ALA A 632 -13.68 12.12 -8.58
N LEU A 633 -14.80 12.84 -8.78
CA LEU A 633 -15.69 12.63 -9.91
C LEU A 633 -14.97 12.86 -11.24
N ILE A 634 -14.22 13.95 -11.39
CA ILE A 634 -13.47 14.23 -12.61
C ILE A 634 -12.51 13.09 -12.94
N GLY A 635 -11.76 12.61 -11.95
CA GLY A 635 -10.80 11.52 -12.14
C GLY A 635 -11.45 10.20 -12.53
N ALA A 636 -12.47 9.79 -11.78
CA ALA A 636 -13.03 8.46 -11.84
C ALA A 636 -14.26 8.29 -12.76
N PHE A 637 -14.80 9.39 -13.34
CA PHE A 637 -16.04 9.32 -14.12
C PHE A 637 -15.86 8.43 -15.35
N PRO A 638 -16.70 7.39 -15.51
CA PRO A 638 -16.61 6.45 -16.61
C PRO A 638 -16.99 7.11 -17.95
N ILE A 639 -16.52 6.53 -19.03
CA ILE A 639 -16.83 6.98 -20.39
C ILE A 639 -18.31 6.75 -20.70
N GLU A 640 -18.86 5.67 -20.18
CA GLU A 640 -20.27 5.29 -20.33
C GLU A 640 -21.23 6.20 -19.55
N GLY A 641 -20.71 7.06 -18.68
CA GLY A 641 -21.49 8.00 -17.90
C GLY A 641 -21.81 7.54 -16.47
N SER A 642 -22.83 8.16 -15.85
CA SER A 642 -23.23 7.89 -14.47
C SER A 642 -24.04 6.58 -14.35
N THR A 643 -23.35 5.45 -14.34
CA THR A 643 -23.96 4.13 -14.12
C THR A 643 -24.30 3.89 -12.65
N PRO A 644 -25.24 2.97 -12.32
CA PRO A 644 -25.52 2.57 -10.94
C PRO A 644 -24.26 2.09 -10.19
N GLY A 645 -23.45 1.26 -10.84
CA GLY A 645 -22.20 0.77 -10.27
C GLY A 645 -21.20 1.89 -9.96
N PHE A 646 -21.09 2.90 -10.82
CA PHE A 646 -20.24 4.05 -10.55
C PHE A 646 -20.74 4.86 -9.34
N ARG A 647 -22.04 5.09 -9.23
CA ARG A 647 -22.60 5.81 -8.08
C ARG A 647 -22.30 5.10 -6.76
N GLU A 648 -22.40 3.78 -6.73
CA GLU A 648 -22.08 3.00 -5.54
C GLU A 648 -20.59 3.08 -5.19
N ARG A 649 -19.69 2.94 -6.18
CA ARG A 649 -18.25 3.15 -5.98
C ARG A 649 -17.95 4.51 -5.35
N MET A 650 -18.60 5.57 -5.85
CA MET A 650 -18.43 6.93 -5.32
C MET A 650 -18.92 7.07 -3.87
N LYS A 651 -20.00 6.38 -3.50
CA LYS A 651 -20.50 6.37 -2.11
C LYS A 651 -19.50 5.68 -1.17
N VAL A 652 -19.02 4.50 -1.54
CA VAL A 652 -18.01 3.76 -0.76
C VAL A 652 -16.75 4.61 -0.58
N TYR A 653 -16.25 5.20 -1.66
CA TYR A 653 -15.10 6.11 -1.61
C TYR A 653 -15.34 7.31 -0.68
N ALA A 654 -16.51 7.94 -0.76
CA ALA A 654 -16.82 9.11 0.03
C ALA A 654 -16.78 8.81 1.53
N VAL A 655 -17.42 7.71 1.96
CA VAL A 655 -17.37 7.29 3.38
C VAL A 655 -15.92 7.07 3.83
N LYS A 656 -15.14 6.33 3.04
CA LYS A 656 -13.71 6.12 3.35
C LYS A 656 -12.97 7.46 3.45
N ALA A 657 -13.10 8.32 2.47
CA ALA A 657 -12.41 9.62 2.43
C ALA A 657 -12.76 10.50 3.64
N LEU A 658 -14.03 10.55 4.04
CA LEU A 658 -14.49 11.32 5.19
C LEU A 658 -13.92 10.78 6.51
N ARG A 659 -13.91 9.45 6.66
CA ARG A 659 -13.38 8.80 7.87
C ARG A 659 -11.87 8.92 7.98
N GLU A 660 -11.13 8.76 6.88
CA GLU A 660 -9.68 8.96 6.86
C GLU A 660 -9.28 10.42 7.13
N ALA A 661 -10.02 11.39 6.61
CA ALA A 661 -9.76 12.82 6.85
C ALA A 661 -9.79 13.21 8.32
N ARG A 662 -10.51 12.48 9.19
CA ARG A 662 -10.66 12.72 10.63
C ARG A 662 -11.00 14.19 10.94
N ARG A 663 -11.94 14.76 10.20
CA ARG A 663 -12.39 16.14 10.35
C ARG A 663 -13.82 16.23 10.87
N ARG A 664 -14.74 15.55 10.23
CA ARG A 664 -16.17 15.52 10.56
C ARG A 664 -16.60 14.11 10.98
N SER A 665 -15.97 13.09 10.45
CA SER A 665 -16.19 11.68 10.75
C SER A 665 -14.87 10.96 10.90
N SER A 666 -14.84 9.80 11.54
CA SER A 666 -13.67 8.94 11.66
C SER A 666 -14.09 7.47 11.78
N TRP A 667 -13.15 6.54 11.65
CA TRP A 667 -13.41 5.11 11.89
C TRP A 667 -13.77 4.82 13.35
N ILE A 668 -13.22 5.62 14.29
CA ILE A 668 -13.45 5.47 15.74
C ILE A 668 -14.79 6.07 16.15
N GLU A 669 -15.11 7.23 15.59
CA GLU A 669 -16.31 8.00 15.89
C GLU A 669 -16.96 8.46 14.58
N PRO A 670 -17.73 7.58 13.91
CA PRO A 670 -18.41 7.93 12.67
C PRO A 670 -19.59 8.89 12.94
N ASP A 671 -19.59 10.03 12.26
CA ASP A 671 -20.75 10.94 12.22
C ASP A 671 -21.68 10.50 11.08
N LEU A 672 -22.60 9.58 11.40
CA LEU A 672 -23.51 8.99 10.41
C LEU A 672 -24.45 10.01 9.78
N ASP A 673 -24.78 11.10 10.47
CA ASP A 673 -25.61 12.17 9.93
C ASP A 673 -24.84 12.93 8.84
N TYR A 674 -23.58 13.26 9.10
CA TYR A 674 -22.73 13.93 8.12
C TYR A 674 -22.43 13.04 6.91
N GLU A 675 -22.05 11.79 7.16
CA GLU A 675 -21.84 10.80 6.10
C GLU A 675 -23.11 10.63 5.24
N GLY A 676 -24.28 10.46 5.88
CA GLY A 676 -25.57 10.34 5.20
C GLY A 676 -25.93 11.57 4.37
N ALA A 677 -25.62 12.78 4.86
CA ALA A 677 -25.83 14.00 4.09
C ALA A 677 -24.92 14.08 2.84
N CYS A 678 -23.64 13.67 2.97
CA CYS A 678 -22.70 13.61 1.85
C CYS A 678 -23.14 12.57 0.81
N LEU A 679 -23.63 11.41 1.26
CA LEU A 679 -24.13 10.37 0.36
C LEU A 679 -25.37 10.83 -0.42
N ARG A 680 -26.34 11.46 0.25
CA ARG A 680 -27.51 12.07 -0.42
C ARG A 680 -27.09 13.15 -1.42
N PHE A 681 -26.12 13.97 -1.09
CA PHE A 681 -25.56 14.97 -2.00
C PHE A 681 -24.99 14.29 -3.27
N LEU A 682 -24.12 13.27 -3.12
CA LEU A 682 -23.56 12.55 -4.25
C LEU A 682 -24.63 11.88 -5.11
N GLU A 683 -25.63 11.27 -4.51
CA GLU A 683 -26.74 10.65 -5.22
C GLU A 683 -27.52 11.68 -6.04
N ALA A 684 -27.84 12.83 -5.44
CA ALA A 684 -28.60 13.89 -6.10
C ALA A 684 -27.81 14.54 -7.27
N ILE A 685 -26.49 14.73 -7.13
CA ILE A 685 -25.69 15.32 -8.22
C ILE A 685 -25.43 14.33 -9.36
N LEU A 686 -25.43 13.04 -9.09
CA LEU A 686 -25.17 11.97 -10.08
C LEU A 686 -26.45 11.36 -10.66
N ALA A 687 -27.62 11.76 -10.20
CA ALA A 687 -28.89 11.25 -10.71
C ALA A 687 -29.01 11.51 -12.22
N PRO A 688 -29.23 10.48 -13.05
CA PRO A 688 -29.35 10.60 -14.51
C PRO A 688 -30.76 11.05 -14.94
N VAL A 689 -31.16 12.23 -14.47
CA VAL A 689 -32.47 12.83 -14.82
C VAL A 689 -32.25 14.01 -15.76
N GLU A 690 -33.23 14.26 -16.67
CA GLU A 690 -33.11 15.28 -17.72
C GLU A 690 -32.79 16.68 -17.19
N ASP A 691 -33.35 17.06 -16.04
CA ASP A 691 -33.19 18.38 -15.43
C ASP A 691 -31.92 18.51 -14.60
N ASN A 692 -31.02 17.52 -14.60
CA ASN A 692 -29.77 17.60 -13.84
C ASN A 692 -28.73 18.48 -14.55
N ARG A 693 -28.94 19.80 -14.42
CA ARG A 693 -28.03 20.81 -15.00
C ARG A 693 -26.58 20.64 -14.56
N PHE A 694 -26.35 20.22 -13.32
CA PHE A 694 -24.97 19.94 -12.86
C PHE A 694 -24.35 18.81 -13.68
N LEU A 695 -25.05 17.69 -13.82
CA LEU A 695 -24.48 16.52 -14.51
C LEU A 695 -24.20 16.83 -15.98
N ALA A 696 -25.06 17.58 -16.64
CA ALA A 696 -24.85 18.03 -18.02
C ALA A 696 -23.61 18.92 -18.17
N GLU A 697 -23.44 19.93 -17.29
CA GLU A 697 -22.25 20.80 -17.27
C GLU A 697 -20.98 20.03 -16.89
N PHE A 698 -21.10 19.10 -15.95
CA PHE A 698 -20.01 18.24 -15.50
C PHE A 698 -19.50 17.36 -16.66
N ILE A 699 -20.40 16.66 -17.36
CA ILE A 699 -20.03 15.80 -18.48
C ILE A 699 -19.36 16.60 -19.60
N ARG A 700 -19.87 17.80 -19.91
CA ARG A 700 -19.27 18.69 -20.92
C ARG A 700 -17.82 19.06 -20.53
N PHE A 701 -17.61 19.46 -19.29
CA PHE A 701 -16.29 19.83 -18.79
C PHE A 701 -15.37 18.61 -18.74
N GLN A 702 -15.84 17.49 -18.22
CA GLN A 702 -15.09 16.25 -18.07
C GLN A 702 -14.63 15.71 -19.44
N ARG A 703 -15.50 15.68 -20.46
CA ARG A 703 -15.13 15.23 -21.80
C ARG A 703 -14.01 16.06 -22.41
N ARG A 704 -14.04 17.38 -22.21
CA ARG A 704 -13.01 18.28 -22.71
C ARG A 704 -11.65 17.97 -22.12
N ILE A 705 -11.54 17.74 -20.81
CA ILE A 705 -10.27 17.40 -20.16
C ILE A 705 -9.91 15.92 -20.29
N GLY A 706 -10.89 15.04 -20.44
CA GLY A 706 -10.71 13.59 -20.53
C GLY A 706 -9.80 13.19 -21.68
N ARG A 707 -9.97 13.81 -22.86
CA ARG A 707 -9.14 13.52 -24.03
C ARG A 707 -7.68 13.94 -23.84
N SER A 708 -7.44 15.09 -23.22
CA SER A 708 -6.08 15.50 -22.81
C SER A 708 -5.50 14.55 -21.74
N GLY A 709 -6.34 14.04 -20.86
CA GLY A 709 -5.96 13.00 -19.89
C GLY A 709 -5.51 11.71 -20.56
N MET A 710 -6.22 11.25 -21.61
CA MET A 710 -5.81 10.07 -22.39
C MET A 710 -4.45 10.26 -23.06
N LEU A 711 -4.16 11.44 -23.61
CA LEU A 711 -2.85 11.76 -24.18
C LEU A 711 -1.73 11.76 -23.11
N ASN A 712 -2.02 12.30 -21.91
CA ASN A 712 -1.10 12.22 -20.78
C ASN A 712 -0.85 10.75 -20.39
N SER A 713 -1.88 9.92 -20.40
CA SER A 713 -1.77 8.49 -20.09
C SER A 713 -0.89 7.74 -21.09
N LEU A 714 -1.04 7.97 -22.39
CA LEU A 714 -0.18 7.37 -23.41
C LEU A 714 1.29 7.77 -23.22
N SER A 715 1.54 9.05 -22.94
CA SER A 715 2.89 9.55 -22.65
C SER A 715 3.46 8.92 -21.37
N GLN A 716 2.67 8.83 -20.30
CA GLN A 716 3.05 8.21 -19.03
C GLN A 716 3.41 6.73 -19.22
N VAL A 717 2.60 5.99 -19.96
CA VAL A 717 2.83 4.56 -20.25
C VAL A 717 4.11 4.38 -21.06
N LEU A 718 4.33 5.19 -22.10
CA LEU A 718 5.55 5.11 -22.90
C LEU A 718 6.80 5.38 -22.03
N ILE A 719 6.76 6.41 -21.19
CA ILE A 719 7.86 6.73 -20.27
C ILE A 719 8.10 5.58 -19.29
N LYS A 720 7.04 5.03 -18.70
CA LYS A 720 7.11 3.85 -17.80
C LYS A 720 7.85 2.69 -18.45
N MET A 721 7.50 2.41 -19.70
CA MET A 721 8.02 1.26 -20.44
C MET A 721 9.46 1.45 -20.95
N THR A 722 9.97 2.69 -21.03
CA THR A 722 11.26 3.00 -21.68
C THR A 722 12.32 3.63 -20.78
N ALA A 723 11.92 4.25 -19.69
CA ALA A 723 12.83 4.78 -18.66
C ALA A 723 13.64 3.63 -17.99
N PRO A 724 14.79 3.96 -17.35
CA PRO A 724 15.53 2.98 -16.55
C PRO A 724 14.64 2.35 -15.46
N GLY A 725 14.67 1.03 -15.37
CA GLY A 725 13.83 0.26 -14.46
C GLY A 725 13.06 -0.86 -15.16
N VAL A 726 12.32 -1.60 -14.36
CA VAL A 726 11.44 -2.69 -14.78
C VAL A 726 10.00 -2.18 -14.76
N PRO A 727 9.33 -2.03 -15.90
CA PRO A 727 7.93 -1.60 -15.92
C PRO A 727 7.04 -2.63 -15.26
N ASP A 728 6.23 -2.17 -14.31
CA ASP A 728 5.17 -2.96 -13.71
C ASP A 728 3.81 -2.57 -14.29
N VAL A 729 3.05 -3.58 -14.70
CA VAL A 729 1.68 -3.44 -15.18
C VAL A 729 0.76 -3.99 -14.09
N TYR A 730 0.03 -3.12 -13.43
CA TYR A 730 -0.99 -3.55 -12.48
C TYR A 730 -2.19 -4.13 -13.25
N GLN A 731 -2.76 -5.23 -12.76
CA GLN A 731 -3.85 -5.93 -13.45
C GLN A 731 -4.97 -4.97 -13.91
N GLY A 732 -5.30 -5.06 -15.19
CA GLY A 732 -6.38 -4.26 -15.78
C GLY A 732 -5.96 -2.89 -16.32
N THR A 733 -4.73 -2.42 -16.04
CA THR A 733 -4.25 -1.09 -16.46
C THR A 733 -3.80 -1.03 -17.91
N GLU A 734 -3.83 -2.12 -18.64
CA GLU A 734 -3.64 -2.13 -20.09
C GLU A 734 -4.77 -1.46 -20.88
N LEU A 735 -5.94 -1.27 -20.25
CA LEU A 735 -6.99 -0.34 -20.69
C LEU A 735 -7.05 0.85 -19.73
N TRP A 736 -8.05 1.73 -19.91
CA TRP A 736 -8.19 2.90 -19.02
C TRP A 736 -8.53 2.48 -17.58
N ASP A 737 -7.66 2.82 -16.65
CA ASP A 737 -7.85 2.61 -15.21
C ASP A 737 -8.31 3.91 -14.52
N LEU A 738 -9.61 3.99 -14.26
CA LEU A 738 -10.26 5.11 -13.58
C LEU A 738 -10.65 4.71 -12.14
N SER A 739 -9.85 3.87 -11.51
CA SER A 739 -10.10 3.40 -10.15
C SER A 739 -9.87 4.51 -9.11
N LEU A 740 -10.59 4.39 -8.02
CA LEU A 740 -10.35 5.07 -6.75
C LEU A 740 -9.48 4.18 -5.85
N VAL A 741 -9.24 4.59 -4.61
CA VAL A 741 -8.50 3.80 -3.62
C VAL A 741 -9.18 2.47 -3.30
N ASP A 742 -8.43 1.53 -2.71
CA ASP A 742 -8.97 0.25 -2.26
C ASP A 742 -10.31 0.40 -1.47
N PRO A 743 -11.25 -0.51 -1.62
CA PRO A 743 -11.20 -1.76 -2.42
C PRO A 743 -11.45 -1.56 -3.93
N ASP A 744 -11.69 -0.35 -4.41
CA ASP A 744 -12.11 -0.07 -5.79
C ASP A 744 -11.04 -0.46 -6.83
N ASN A 745 -9.75 -0.24 -6.52
CA ASN A 745 -8.62 -0.62 -7.38
C ASN A 745 -8.30 -2.13 -7.36
N ARG A 746 -9.01 -2.93 -6.57
CA ARG A 746 -8.86 -4.40 -6.48
C ARG A 746 -10.05 -5.15 -7.08
N ARG A 747 -10.87 -4.49 -7.88
CA ARG A 747 -12.01 -5.09 -8.58
C ARG A 747 -11.57 -6.17 -9.56
N THR A 748 -12.44 -7.13 -9.79
CA THR A 748 -12.24 -8.20 -10.78
C THR A 748 -11.99 -7.63 -12.17
N VAL A 749 -10.99 -8.16 -12.86
CA VAL A 749 -10.59 -7.77 -14.22
C VAL A 749 -11.23 -8.72 -15.23
N ASN A 750 -11.84 -8.17 -16.29
CA ASN A 750 -12.37 -8.96 -17.39
C ASN A 750 -11.24 -9.33 -18.37
N PHE A 751 -10.54 -10.41 -18.10
CA PHE A 751 -9.43 -10.89 -18.93
C PHE A 751 -9.88 -11.44 -20.27
N THR A 752 -11.09 -12.01 -20.38
CA THR A 752 -11.64 -12.50 -21.65
C THR A 752 -11.77 -11.37 -22.66
N GLN A 753 -12.32 -10.23 -22.24
CA GLN A 753 -12.41 -9.03 -23.08
C GLN A 753 -11.02 -8.57 -23.55
N ARG A 754 -10.04 -8.52 -22.64
CA ARG A 754 -8.67 -8.07 -22.93
C ARG A 754 -7.96 -8.99 -23.91
N SER A 755 -8.08 -10.30 -23.72
CA SER A 755 -7.51 -11.29 -24.65
C SER A 755 -8.09 -11.13 -26.05
N GLY A 756 -9.41 -10.96 -26.16
CA GLY A 756 -10.09 -10.71 -27.44
C GLY A 756 -9.62 -9.41 -28.09
N MET A 757 -9.50 -8.31 -27.33
CA MET A 757 -9.01 -7.04 -27.85
C MET A 757 -7.55 -7.15 -28.33
N LEU A 758 -6.68 -7.82 -27.56
CA LEU A 758 -5.28 -8.02 -27.96
C LEU A 758 -5.17 -8.83 -29.24
N ALA A 759 -5.98 -9.89 -29.40
CA ALA A 759 -6.00 -10.71 -30.61
C ALA A 759 -6.39 -9.85 -31.84
N VAL A 760 -7.43 -9.01 -31.72
CA VAL A 760 -7.84 -8.09 -32.79
C VAL A 760 -6.74 -7.10 -33.15
N ILE A 761 -6.08 -6.52 -32.13
CA ILE A 761 -4.97 -5.57 -32.32
C ILE A 761 -3.82 -6.25 -33.08
N ARG A 762 -3.45 -7.47 -32.69
CA ARG A 762 -2.35 -8.22 -33.34
C ARG A 762 -2.67 -8.56 -34.79
N ALA A 763 -3.85 -9.10 -35.04
CA ALA A 763 -4.30 -9.43 -36.41
C ALA A 763 -4.36 -8.16 -37.29
N GLY A 764 -4.89 -7.06 -36.79
CA GLY A 764 -4.93 -5.77 -37.49
C GLY A 764 -3.53 -5.25 -37.82
N PHE A 765 -2.58 -5.39 -36.88
CA PHE A 765 -1.19 -4.96 -37.10
C PHE A 765 -0.45 -5.78 -38.15
N GLU A 766 -0.73 -7.06 -38.25
CA GLU A 766 -0.16 -7.97 -39.24
C GLU A 766 -0.78 -7.74 -40.63
N ASN A 767 -2.09 -7.52 -40.71
CA ASN A 767 -2.82 -7.40 -41.97
C ASN A 767 -2.78 -5.99 -42.58
N ASP A 768 -3.12 -4.95 -41.80
CA ASP A 768 -3.15 -3.54 -42.23
C ASP A 768 -2.82 -2.62 -41.05
N ARG A 769 -1.54 -2.41 -40.84
CA ARG A 769 -1.01 -1.61 -39.73
C ARG A 769 -1.51 -0.16 -39.77
N GLU A 770 -1.58 0.43 -40.95
CA GLU A 770 -1.98 1.83 -41.10
C GLU A 770 -3.45 2.04 -40.76
N SER A 771 -4.30 1.14 -41.19
CA SER A 771 -5.72 1.15 -40.83
C SER A 771 -5.93 0.94 -39.34
N LEU A 772 -5.20 -0.02 -38.73
CA LEU A 772 -5.28 -0.24 -37.28
C LEU A 772 -4.89 1.01 -36.48
N VAL A 773 -3.78 1.68 -36.83
CA VAL A 773 -3.32 2.89 -36.13
C VAL A 773 -4.38 4.00 -36.21
N ARG A 774 -5.00 4.19 -37.38
CA ARG A 774 -6.12 5.13 -37.54
C ARG A 774 -7.34 4.75 -36.69
N ASP A 775 -7.70 3.48 -36.67
CA ASP A 775 -8.87 2.96 -35.93
C ASP A 775 -8.69 3.15 -34.42
N VAL A 776 -7.57 2.74 -33.84
CA VAL A 776 -7.32 2.90 -32.38
C VAL A 776 -7.23 4.36 -31.95
N LEU A 777 -6.81 5.27 -32.82
CA LEU A 777 -6.80 6.71 -32.56
C LEU A 777 -8.20 7.34 -32.71
N ALA A 778 -9.04 6.84 -33.62
CA ALA A 778 -10.40 7.31 -33.80
C ALA A 778 -11.31 6.87 -32.65
N SER A 779 -11.01 5.72 -32.02
CA SER A 779 -11.76 5.11 -30.91
C SER A 779 -10.99 5.10 -29.59
N MET A 780 -10.25 6.18 -29.25
CA MET A 780 -9.41 6.23 -28.06
C MET A 780 -10.16 5.90 -26.77
N GLU A 781 -11.45 6.19 -26.73
CA GLU A 781 -12.31 6.00 -25.56
C GLU A 781 -12.42 4.53 -25.12
N ASP A 782 -12.29 3.56 -26.03
CA ASP A 782 -12.37 2.12 -25.71
C ASP A 782 -11.09 1.53 -25.07
N GLY A 783 -10.00 2.31 -25.04
CA GLY A 783 -8.72 1.93 -24.42
C GLY A 783 -7.82 1.06 -25.30
N ARG A 784 -8.26 0.59 -26.48
CA ARG A 784 -7.43 -0.22 -27.38
C ARG A 784 -6.12 0.46 -27.76
N VAL A 785 -6.12 1.79 -27.85
CA VAL A 785 -4.93 2.59 -28.13
C VAL A 785 -3.83 2.41 -27.09
N LYS A 786 -4.21 2.31 -25.79
CA LYS A 786 -3.27 2.10 -24.69
C LYS A 786 -2.72 0.67 -24.71
N MET A 787 -3.58 -0.33 -24.89
CA MET A 787 -3.18 -1.73 -25.02
C MET A 787 -2.26 -1.93 -26.24
N PHE A 788 -2.57 -1.32 -27.38
CA PHE A 788 -1.73 -1.33 -28.56
C PHE A 788 -0.33 -0.79 -28.26
N LEU A 789 -0.24 0.36 -27.61
CA LEU A 789 1.05 0.97 -27.23
C LEU A 789 1.83 0.04 -26.29
N ILE A 790 1.20 -0.49 -25.22
CA ILE A 790 1.84 -1.41 -24.28
C ILE A 790 2.39 -2.64 -25.01
N TRP A 791 1.55 -3.29 -25.81
CA TRP A 791 1.97 -4.47 -26.56
C TRP A 791 3.13 -4.20 -27.50
N ARG A 792 3.11 -3.07 -28.24
CA ARG A 792 4.20 -2.70 -29.14
C ARG A 792 5.52 -2.48 -28.42
N VAL A 793 5.46 -1.73 -27.31
CA VAL A 793 6.67 -1.40 -26.53
C VAL A 793 7.20 -2.64 -25.81
N LEU A 794 6.36 -3.49 -25.23
CA LEU A 794 6.80 -4.73 -24.60
C LEU A 794 7.39 -5.73 -25.61
N SER A 795 6.82 -5.80 -26.82
CA SER A 795 7.39 -6.60 -27.92
C SER A 795 8.80 -6.13 -28.30
N LEU A 796 9.01 -4.82 -28.33
CA LEU A 796 10.33 -4.24 -28.56
C LEU A 796 11.29 -4.50 -27.41
N ARG A 797 10.84 -4.32 -26.15
CA ARG A 797 11.67 -4.62 -24.97
C ARG A 797 12.14 -6.08 -24.93
N ARG A 798 11.33 -7.00 -25.42
CA ARG A 798 11.72 -8.41 -25.52
C ARG A 798 12.86 -8.59 -26.55
N ARG A 799 12.81 -7.92 -27.69
CA ARG A 799 13.85 -7.98 -28.71
C ARG A 799 15.13 -7.26 -28.29
N LEU A 800 15.01 -6.11 -27.66
CA LEU A 800 16.13 -5.26 -27.24
C LEU A 800 16.35 -5.31 -25.71
N ALA A 801 16.19 -6.49 -25.11
CA ALA A 801 16.26 -6.65 -23.65
C ALA A 801 17.53 -6.04 -23.05
N GLY A 802 18.69 -6.29 -23.68
CA GLY A 802 19.98 -5.76 -23.24
C GLY A 802 20.06 -4.24 -23.26
N LEU A 803 19.40 -3.58 -24.22
CA LEU A 803 19.36 -2.12 -24.32
C LEU A 803 18.59 -1.51 -23.15
N PHE A 804 17.43 -2.06 -22.85
CA PHE A 804 16.57 -1.53 -21.79
C PHE A 804 17.03 -1.90 -20.36
N SER A 805 17.72 -3.02 -20.17
CA SER A 805 18.22 -3.43 -18.86
C SER A 805 19.54 -2.78 -18.47
N GLY A 806 20.42 -2.48 -19.44
CA GLY A 806 21.78 -2.01 -19.14
C GLY A 806 22.30 -0.97 -20.13
N GLY A 807 21.43 -0.30 -20.89
CA GLY A 807 21.81 0.81 -21.77
C GLY A 807 21.94 2.13 -21.02
N ASP A 808 22.75 3.03 -21.57
CA ASP A 808 22.89 4.40 -21.06
C ASP A 808 21.56 5.16 -21.17
N TYR A 809 21.36 6.12 -20.29
CA TYR A 809 20.25 7.07 -20.33
C TYR A 809 20.76 8.44 -20.80
N LEU A 810 20.25 8.92 -21.92
CA LEU A 810 20.68 10.16 -22.55
C LEU A 810 19.50 11.14 -22.61
N PRO A 811 19.46 12.19 -21.77
CA PRO A 811 18.42 13.21 -21.84
C PRO A 811 18.54 14.03 -23.13
N LEU A 812 17.41 14.36 -23.75
CA LEU A 812 17.34 15.19 -24.93
C LEU A 812 16.57 16.47 -24.65
N SER A 813 17.05 17.58 -25.19
CA SER A 813 16.46 18.89 -24.98
C SER A 813 15.64 19.34 -26.18
N PRO A 814 14.31 19.43 -26.07
CA PRO A 814 13.46 19.99 -27.12
C PRO A 814 13.73 21.48 -27.33
N ARG A 815 13.61 21.95 -28.60
CA ARG A 815 13.73 23.34 -29.02
C ARG A 815 12.46 23.79 -29.72
N GLY A 816 12.29 25.08 -29.94
CA GLY A 816 11.14 25.67 -30.63
C GLY A 816 10.02 26.11 -29.67
N ARG A 817 8.88 26.50 -30.26
CA ARG A 817 7.78 27.16 -29.53
C ARG A 817 7.14 26.27 -28.48
N ARG A 818 6.99 24.99 -28.76
CA ARG A 818 6.35 23.99 -27.86
C ARG A 818 7.36 23.13 -27.11
N ARG A 819 8.62 23.57 -26.95
CA ARG A 819 9.67 22.79 -26.25
C ARG A 819 9.30 22.32 -24.87
N ASN A 820 8.47 23.04 -24.12
CA ASN A 820 8.02 22.68 -22.77
C ASN A 820 6.88 21.64 -22.78
N SER A 821 6.33 21.35 -23.94
CA SER A 821 5.25 20.36 -24.13
C SER A 821 5.76 19.00 -24.59
N VAL A 822 7.05 18.74 -24.49
CA VAL A 822 7.68 17.48 -24.85
C VAL A 822 8.72 17.11 -23.80
N ILE A 823 8.81 15.83 -23.47
CA ILE A 823 9.95 15.19 -22.83
C ILE A 823 10.52 14.16 -23.81
N ALA A 824 11.84 14.11 -23.94
CA ALA A 824 12.52 13.17 -24.81
C ALA A 824 13.83 12.69 -24.19
N PHE A 825 14.12 11.40 -24.36
CA PHE A 825 15.38 10.78 -23.96
C PHE A 825 15.70 9.59 -24.84
N ALA A 826 16.96 9.20 -24.90
CA ALA A 826 17.38 8.01 -25.59
C ALA A 826 17.98 6.98 -24.61
N ARG A 827 17.81 5.71 -24.94
CA ARG A 827 18.59 4.59 -24.39
C ARG A 827 19.60 4.16 -25.44
N ARG A 828 20.85 3.87 -25.03
CA ARG A 828 21.94 3.50 -25.94
C ARG A 828 22.74 2.34 -25.37
N LYS A 829 23.03 1.34 -26.20
CA LYS A 829 23.96 0.26 -25.87
C LYS A 829 24.72 -0.15 -27.13
N GLY A 830 25.99 0.26 -27.24
CA GLY A 830 26.76 0.08 -28.46
C GLY A 830 26.07 0.74 -29.67
N PRO A 831 25.80 0.01 -30.76
CA PRO A 831 25.11 0.56 -31.93
C PRO A 831 23.59 0.68 -31.76
N GLN A 832 23.02 0.03 -30.74
CA GLN A 832 21.57 0.02 -30.52
C GLN A 832 21.10 1.30 -29.83
N TRP A 833 20.03 1.89 -30.34
CA TRP A 833 19.38 3.07 -29.81
C TRP A 833 17.88 2.88 -29.72
N ALA A 834 17.28 3.48 -28.68
CA ALA A 834 15.83 3.68 -28.58
C ALA A 834 15.58 5.13 -28.14
N LEU A 835 14.90 5.90 -28.98
CA LEU A 835 14.53 7.29 -28.69
C LEU A 835 13.06 7.35 -28.30
N THR A 836 12.79 7.80 -27.10
CA THR A 836 11.45 8.02 -26.53
C THR A 836 11.09 9.49 -26.68
N VAL A 837 9.91 9.75 -27.24
CA VAL A 837 9.32 11.08 -27.36
C VAL A 837 7.91 11.07 -26.80
N ALA A 838 7.68 11.84 -25.74
CA ALA A 838 6.40 11.87 -25.02
C ALA A 838 5.92 13.33 -24.82
N PRO A 839 4.81 13.72 -25.44
CA PRO A 839 4.17 15.02 -25.20
C PRO A 839 3.62 15.15 -23.77
N ARG A 840 3.56 16.38 -23.28
CA ARG A 840 3.03 16.76 -21.96
C ARG A 840 2.43 18.16 -21.99
N LEU A 841 1.51 18.46 -21.07
CA LEU A 841 0.92 19.80 -20.91
C LEU A 841 0.37 20.35 -22.24
N LEU A 842 -0.47 19.54 -22.88
CA LEU A 842 -0.98 19.83 -24.23
C LEU A 842 -2.29 20.61 -24.24
N HIS A 843 -3.06 20.58 -23.13
CA HIS A 843 -4.45 21.05 -23.13
C HIS A 843 -4.62 22.49 -23.63
N ALA A 844 -3.66 23.38 -23.30
CA ALA A 844 -3.70 24.77 -23.74
C ALA A 844 -3.47 24.98 -25.26
N TRP A 845 -2.97 23.97 -25.96
CA TRP A 845 -2.63 23.99 -27.36
C TRP A 845 -3.65 23.30 -28.27
N LEU A 846 -4.42 22.37 -27.69
CA LEU A 846 -5.36 21.53 -28.40
C LEU A 846 -6.71 22.22 -28.58
N LYS A 847 -7.28 22.09 -29.77
CA LYS A 847 -8.70 22.34 -30.03
C LYS A 847 -9.51 21.11 -29.58
N ASP A 848 -10.81 21.32 -29.40
CA ASP A 848 -11.71 20.21 -29.06
C ASP A 848 -11.63 19.12 -30.16
N GLY A 849 -11.31 17.92 -29.73
CA GLY A 849 -11.19 16.76 -30.62
C GLY A 849 -9.84 16.60 -31.33
N GLU A 850 -8.93 17.56 -31.25
CA GLU A 850 -7.64 17.52 -31.93
C GLU A 850 -6.69 16.51 -31.27
N ILE A 851 -5.91 15.80 -32.09
CA ILE A 851 -4.76 14.98 -31.69
C ILE A 851 -3.49 15.73 -32.13
N PRO A 852 -2.43 15.77 -31.29
CA PRO A 852 -1.22 16.58 -31.56
C PRO A 852 -0.30 15.92 -32.60
N LEU A 853 -0.73 15.84 -33.85
CA LEU A 853 -0.02 15.17 -34.92
C LEU A 853 0.52 16.17 -35.97
N GLY A 854 1.66 15.82 -36.57
CA GLY A 854 2.20 16.44 -37.74
C GLY A 854 2.77 17.84 -37.59
N GLY A 855 3.33 18.37 -38.66
CA GLY A 855 4.01 19.68 -38.71
C GLY A 855 3.08 20.88 -38.45
N GLN A 856 1.79 20.76 -38.79
CA GLN A 856 0.81 21.81 -38.53
C GLN A 856 0.65 22.10 -37.04
N PHE A 857 0.64 21.04 -36.21
CA PHE A 857 0.55 21.19 -34.76
C PHE A 857 1.90 21.58 -34.17
N TRP A 858 2.99 20.89 -34.52
CA TRP A 858 4.26 21.02 -33.82
C TRP A 858 5.12 22.23 -34.33
N GLY A 859 4.86 22.73 -35.53
CA GLY A 859 5.57 23.88 -36.08
C GLY A 859 7.09 23.72 -36.14
N ASP A 860 7.81 24.67 -35.55
CA ASP A 860 9.28 24.69 -35.43
C ASP A 860 9.84 23.80 -34.29
N THR A 861 8.98 23.09 -33.57
CA THR A 861 9.43 22.30 -32.44
C THR A 861 10.16 21.04 -32.92
N GLY A 862 11.31 20.73 -32.27
CA GLY A 862 12.12 19.57 -32.62
C GLY A 862 13.17 19.27 -31.56
N LEU A 863 13.97 18.22 -31.79
CA LEU A 863 15.11 17.85 -30.99
C LEU A 863 16.40 18.20 -31.70
N ALA A 864 17.42 18.58 -30.95
CA ALA A 864 18.78 18.62 -31.46
C ALA A 864 19.39 17.23 -31.44
N ALA A 865 20.12 16.85 -32.44
CA ALA A 865 20.93 15.65 -32.45
C ALA A 865 21.99 15.72 -31.31
N VAL A 866 22.28 14.59 -30.69
CA VAL A 866 23.44 14.41 -29.82
C VAL A 866 24.48 13.56 -30.54
N ASP A 867 25.72 13.60 -30.05
CA ASP A 867 26.84 12.90 -30.68
C ASP A 867 26.57 11.39 -30.85
N GLY A 868 26.77 10.89 -32.03
CA GLY A 868 26.59 9.49 -32.41
C GLY A 868 25.11 9.08 -32.61
N MET A 869 24.18 10.04 -32.62
CA MET A 869 22.78 9.78 -32.89
C MET A 869 22.55 9.39 -34.36
N PRO A 870 21.88 8.26 -34.66
CA PRO A 870 21.66 7.75 -36.00
C PRO A 870 20.83 8.72 -36.85
N SER A 871 21.02 8.70 -38.18
CA SER A 871 20.17 9.45 -39.13
C SER A 871 18.93 8.66 -39.57
N ILE A 872 18.98 7.33 -39.54
CA ILE A 872 17.87 6.46 -39.95
C ILE A 872 17.29 5.79 -38.71
N TRP A 873 15.99 5.90 -38.60
CA TRP A 873 15.23 5.35 -37.48
C TRP A 873 14.00 4.59 -37.94
N ARG A 874 13.61 3.62 -37.19
CA ARG A 874 12.33 2.92 -37.34
C ARG A 874 11.42 3.21 -36.18
N ASP A 875 10.22 3.71 -36.42
CA ASP A 875 9.21 3.86 -35.40
C ASP A 875 8.67 2.49 -34.99
N ALA A 876 8.91 2.08 -33.75
CA ALA A 876 8.46 0.81 -33.20
C ALA A 876 6.93 0.71 -33.07
N ILE A 877 6.22 1.83 -33.01
CA ILE A 877 4.76 1.86 -32.85
C ILE A 877 4.11 1.74 -34.23
N THR A 878 4.46 2.61 -35.16
CA THR A 878 3.86 2.65 -36.51
C THR A 878 4.57 1.76 -37.54
N GLY A 879 5.84 1.42 -37.30
CA GLY A 879 6.68 0.63 -38.17
C GLY A 879 7.30 1.40 -39.34
N GLU A 880 7.12 2.72 -39.38
CA GLU A 880 7.69 3.60 -40.43
C GLU A 880 9.18 3.79 -40.27
N GLU A 881 9.85 3.96 -41.41
CA GLU A 881 11.24 4.41 -41.44
C GLU A 881 11.28 5.93 -41.56
N LEU A 882 12.05 6.57 -40.70
CA LEU A 882 12.22 8.01 -40.61
C LEU A 882 13.68 8.36 -40.82
N VAL A 883 13.95 9.33 -41.70
CA VAL A 883 15.31 9.79 -41.98
C VAL A 883 15.44 11.22 -41.52
N PHE A 884 16.46 11.49 -40.73
CA PHE A 884 16.73 12.82 -40.17
C PHE A 884 18.15 13.26 -40.53
N GLY A 885 18.33 14.59 -40.70
CA GLY A 885 19.64 15.23 -40.74
C GLY A 885 20.07 15.67 -39.33
N SER A 886 20.57 16.92 -39.24
CA SER A 886 21.00 17.52 -37.96
C SER A 886 19.83 17.92 -37.05
N LYS A 887 18.60 17.90 -37.56
CA LYS A 887 17.38 18.26 -36.81
C LYS A 887 16.39 17.13 -36.87
N TYR A 888 15.69 16.93 -35.76
CA TYR A 888 14.62 15.94 -35.57
C TYR A 888 13.31 16.70 -35.38
N PRO A 889 12.57 17.07 -36.44
CA PRO A 889 11.33 17.84 -36.32
C PRO A 889 10.26 17.02 -35.61
N MET A 890 9.63 17.61 -34.62
CA MET A 890 8.58 16.93 -33.82
C MET A 890 7.39 16.53 -34.69
N GLY A 891 7.06 17.39 -35.70
CA GLY A 891 5.98 17.08 -36.62
C GLY A 891 6.24 15.87 -37.52
N THR A 892 7.49 15.51 -37.80
CA THR A 892 7.86 14.28 -38.51
C THR A 892 7.83 13.08 -37.55
N ILE A 893 8.38 13.25 -36.36
CA ILE A 893 8.40 12.16 -35.34
C ILE A 893 6.97 11.77 -34.94
N LEU A 894 6.10 12.75 -34.71
CA LEU A 894 4.72 12.57 -34.27
C LEU A 894 3.74 12.76 -35.44
N GLN A 895 4.06 12.22 -36.62
CA GLN A 895 3.21 12.38 -37.81
C GLN A 895 1.92 11.55 -37.69
N ARG A 896 2.00 10.33 -37.16
CA ARG A 896 0.91 9.32 -37.18
C ARG A 896 0.41 8.88 -35.83
N PHE A 897 1.22 9.06 -34.78
CA PHE A 897 0.84 8.63 -33.42
C PHE A 897 1.27 9.69 -32.39
N PRO A 898 0.49 9.91 -31.31
CA PRO A 898 0.73 11.02 -30.37
C PRO A 898 1.93 10.85 -29.44
N VAL A 899 2.61 9.72 -29.48
CA VAL A 899 3.88 9.43 -28.82
C VAL A 899 4.77 8.64 -29.77
N ALA A 900 6.09 8.65 -29.59
CA ALA A 900 6.96 7.91 -30.49
C ALA A 900 8.06 7.15 -29.75
N LEU A 901 8.35 5.95 -30.22
CA LEU A 901 9.50 5.13 -29.83
C LEU A 901 10.26 4.73 -31.07
N LEU A 902 11.34 5.46 -31.33
CA LEU A 902 12.17 5.22 -32.52
C LEU A 902 13.35 4.31 -32.15
N THR A 903 13.69 3.37 -33.00
CA THR A 903 14.84 2.46 -32.84
C THR A 903 15.80 2.54 -34.01
N ALA A 904 17.09 2.32 -33.71
CA ALA A 904 18.13 2.21 -34.70
C ALA A 904 19.23 1.23 -34.27
N GLY A 905 19.99 0.72 -35.23
CA GLY A 905 21.07 -0.25 -34.96
C GLY A 905 20.55 -1.63 -34.51
N GLU A 906 19.30 -1.96 -34.82
CA GLU A 906 18.80 -3.32 -34.63
C GLU A 906 19.57 -4.28 -35.57
N PRO A 907 19.95 -5.49 -35.11
CA PRO A 907 20.44 -6.50 -36.02
C PRO A 907 19.36 -6.80 -37.06
N ALA A 908 19.76 -6.95 -38.31
CA ALA A 908 18.86 -7.42 -39.37
C ALA A 908 18.26 -8.76 -38.92
N GLY A 909 16.95 -8.75 -38.62
CA GLY A 909 16.19 -9.92 -38.16
C GLY A 909 15.80 -10.81 -39.30
#